data_9e10bbcd611549fd2d96a53a6201715b
#
_entry.id   9e10bbcd611549fd2d96a53a6201715b
#
_cell.length_a   1.000
_cell.length_b   1.000
_cell.length_c   1.000
_cell.angle_alpha   90.00
_cell.angle_beta   90.00
_cell.angle_gamma   90.00
#
_symmetry.space_group_name_H-M   'P 1'
#
loop_
_entity.id
_entity.type
_entity.pdbx_description
1 polymer ?
#
loop_
_entity_poly.entity_id
_entity_poly.type
_entity_poly.pdbx_seq_one_letter_code
_entity_poly.pdbx_strand_id
1 'polypeptide(L)'
;MAKSRFFQTSLISGALSPLLKGRVDIDQYYQGAEVAKNLVIVPQGGMKRRAGTQYIDQALNVLDRLTGTMTMPNGGTPGDIDDEDDTTSTSTTTNVSTTNPYIVAQMDLGAATYVEVVDVRGILLTSGTSDEFDIEHSDDGAAWTKHIDIPLIGSSAQDFRFKAGVTKRYWRIVKTTATDLGTAKVTLSDFNFFNESATASNVKLLDFSVESDRHYLLILTDKNIRIIRTPDTYVADVKMAMQSAAIPDVRDTQVESVMLLFQEDYAPSRLVNLGTDSDWFLDLAPFVNIPQFDYNDDLSPTPVNDVQRMTLSSFVAGDTFQIDIEGVLSKNITFAGDANADQRESTVFNIQKNIQEMPVMGDTGVSVSYVSAGVYDIIVGGESAKDFELYSGFATSGTASKTVGFVKTASGSPRKEDVWSATRGWPKTACFYESRLVIGGTKSKRQSLFASKTGSFFDFDIDDGDDDEGIFATISSRKLNEIVDVFPGRTLQIFTSGAEFAVTVKPITPSTVAITPQTSHGASNIEVQEVDGSTLFIDRNGKTLRDFIYSFNEDAYTTQDKSVLASNLIKQPVGLALLTGTQSEDSNWLFIINSDGGAAILNTLRSQDINGYTEWTTSGSLKSGTVVDDEFYVLNEREIDGSTVSYIERWDFSYLMDSSIKVSPTPTQT
;
A
#
# COMPACT_ATOMS: atom_id res chain seq x y z
N MET A 1 -5.90 -26.99 -64.24
CA MET A 1 -5.47 -26.85 -62.84
C MET A 1 -6.66 -27.08 -61.94
N ALA A 2 -6.63 -28.10 -61.12
CA ALA A 2 -7.68 -28.33 -60.12
C ALA A 2 -7.62 -27.19 -59.08
N LYS A 3 -8.72 -26.45 -58.91
CA LYS A 3 -8.85 -25.49 -57.80
C LYS A 3 -8.91 -26.29 -56.51
N SER A 4 -7.83 -26.35 -55.75
CA SER A 4 -7.90 -26.83 -54.38
C SER A 4 -8.74 -25.84 -53.58
N ARG A 5 -9.89 -26.31 -53.05
CA ARG A 5 -10.69 -25.55 -52.10
C ARG A 5 -10.03 -25.69 -50.74
N PHE A 6 -9.59 -24.60 -50.17
CA PHE A 6 -9.10 -24.57 -48.82
C PHE A 6 -10.27 -24.20 -47.89
N PHE A 7 -10.48 -24.95 -46.85
CA PHE A 7 -11.51 -24.68 -45.83
C PHE A 7 -10.80 -24.28 -44.55
N GLN A 8 -11.03 -23.07 -44.05
CA GLN A 8 -10.64 -22.66 -42.72
C GLN A 8 -11.72 -23.14 -41.77
N THR A 9 -11.37 -24.07 -40.89
CA THR A 9 -12.31 -24.74 -39.97
C THR A 9 -12.28 -24.15 -38.57
N SER A 10 -11.26 -23.35 -38.25
CA SER A 10 -11.04 -22.79 -36.94
C SER A 10 -10.30 -21.45 -37.03
N LEU A 11 -10.45 -20.59 -36.02
CA LEU A 11 -9.77 -19.31 -35.85
C LEU A 11 -9.03 -19.21 -34.51
N ILE A 12 -8.69 -20.36 -33.90
CA ILE A 12 -8.12 -20.43 -32.54
C ILE A 12 -6.71 -19.81 -32.40
N SER A 13 -6.01 -19.60 -33.52
CA SER A 13 -4.72 -18.91 -33.53
C SER A 13 -4.83 -17.38 -33.52
N GLY A 14 -6.04 -16.83 -33.68
CA GLY A 14 -6.27 -15.38 -33.61
C GLY A 14 -5.60 -14.57 -34.71
N ALA A 15 -5.16 -13.36 -34.39
CA ALA A 15 -4.40 -12.51 -35.30
C ALA A 15 -2.99 -13.04 -35.48
N LEU A 16 -2.53 -13.08 -36.72
CA LEU A 16 -1.18 -13.50 -37.08
C LEU A 16 -0.30 -12.30 -37.38
N SER A 17 0.92 -12.34 -36.88
CA SER A 17 1.93 -11.31 -37.23
C SER A 17 2.15 -11.21 -38.73
N PRO A 18 2.26 -9.99 -39.29
CA PRO A 18 2.60 -9.80 -40.69
C PRO A 18 3.89 -10.49 -41.12
N LEU A 19 4.80 -10.79 -40.20
CA LEU A 19 6.05 -11.52 -40.47
C LEU A 19 5.82 -12.99 -40.83
N LEU A 20 4.64 -13.52 -40.52
CA LEU A 20 4.27 -14.90 -40.83
C LEU A 20 3.60 -15.07 -42.20
N LYS A 21 3.45 -13.99 -42.97
CA LYS A 21 2.90 -14.07 -44.34
C LYS A 21 3.71 -15.04 -45.18
N GLY A 22 3.04 -16.08 -45.70
CA GLY A 22 3.68 -17.11 -46.51
C GLY A 22 4.27 -18.29 -45.73
N ARG A 23 4.18 -18.33 -44.42
CA ARG A 23 4.58 -19.48 -43.61
C ARG A 23 3.50 -20.57 -43.62
N VAL A 24 3.25 -21.12 -44.80
CA VAL A 24 2.26 -22.19 -45.03
C VAL A 24 2.71 -23.55 -44.48
N ASP A 25 3.87 -23.61 -43.90
CA ASP A 25 4.48 -24.78 -43.25
C ASP A 25 4.02 -25.01 -41.82
N ILE A 26 3.36 -24.02 -41.18
CA ILE A 26 2.85 -24.12 -39.82
C ILE A 26 1.33 -24.28 -39.79
N ASP A 27 0.83 -25.22 -39.01
CA ASP A 27 -0.60 -25.54 -38.93
C ASP A 27 -1.42 -24.35 -38.40
N GLN A 28 -0.88 -23.57 -37.46
CA GLN A 28 -1.49 -22.37 -36.88
C GLN A 28 -1.78 -21.29 -37.92
N TYR A 29 -1.04 -21.26 -39.05
CA TYR A 29 -1.28 -20.31 -40.15
C TYR A 29 -2.70 -20.46 -40.72
N TYR A 30 -3.19 -21.70 -40.81
CA TYR A 30 -4.52 -22.01 -41.35
C TYR A 30 -5.65 -21.83 -40.33
N GLN A 31 -5.30 -21.60 -39.10
CA GLN A 31 -6.24 -21.37 -38.00
C GLN A 31 -6.21 -19.91 -37.52
N GLY A 32 -5.54 -19.04 -38.22
CA GLY A 32 -5.41 -17.64 -37.89
C GLY A 32 -6.08 -16.70 -38.88
N ALA A 33 -6.11 -15.44 -38.54
CA ALA A 33 -6.60 -14.33 -39.36
C ALA A 33 -5.52 -13.27 -39.52
N GLU A 34 -5.52 -12.55 -40.64
CA GLU A 34 -4.62 -11.41 -40.84
C GLU A 34 -4.92 -10.29 -39.83
N VAL A 35 -6.20 -10.11 -39.48
CA VAL A 35 -6.66 -9.10 -38.52
C VAL A 35 -7.77 -9.73 -37.67
N ALA A 36 -7.60 -9.70 -36.36
CA ALA A 36 -8.64 -10.03 -35.39
C ALA A 36 -8.72 -8.88 -34.37
N LYS A 37 -9.65 -7.97 -34.61
CA LYS A 37 -9.77 -6.72 -33.85
C LYS A 37 -11.12 -6.64 -33.17
N ASN A 38 -11.12 -6.31 -31.87
CA ASN A 38 -12.33 -6.24 -31.03
C ASN A 38 -13.15 -7.53 -31.04
N LEU A 39 -12.44 -8.67 -31.02
CA LEU A 39 -12.98 -10.02 -30.99
C LEU A 39 -12.35 -10.79 -29.81
N VAL A 40 -13.01 -11.84 -29.37
CA VAL A 40 -12.46 -12.88 -28.47
C VAL A 40 -12.65 -14.26 -29.11
N ILE A 41 -11.70 -15.14 -28.89
CA ILE A 41 -11.73 -16.50 -29.44
C ILE A 41 -12.63 -17.36 -28.57
N VAL A 42 -13.44 -18.18 -29.22
CA VAL A 42 -14.30 -19.17 -28.58
C VAL A 42 -13.63 -20.55 -28.70
N PRO A 43 -13.53 -21.34 -27.64
CA PRO A 43 -12.87 -22.65 -27.65
C PRO A 43 -13.37 -23.60 -28.74
N GLN A 44 -14.61 -23.45 -29.18
CA GLN A 44 -15.22 -24.24 -30.25
C GLN A 44 -14.72 -23.88 -31.66
N GLY A 45 -13.71 -22.99 -31.76
CA GLY A 45 -13.00 -22.66 -33.01
C GLY A 45 -13.46 -21.39 -33.72
N GLY A 46 -14.44 -20.66 -33.18
CA GLY A 46 -14.93 -19.40 -33.72
C GLY A 46 -14.32 -18.17 -33.03
N MET A 47 -14.80 -17.00 -33.45
CA MET A 47 -14.61 -15.74 -32.75
C MET A 47 -15.96 -15.08 -32.51
N LYS A 48 -16.14 -14.51 -31.31
CA LYS A 48 -17.29 -13.65 -30.99
C LYS A 48 -16.81 -12.22 -30.79
N ARG A 49 -17.71 -11.27 -30.90
CA ARG A 49 -17.43 -9.90 -30.54
C ARG A 49 -17.01 -9.82 -29.09
N ARG A 50 -16.00 -8.99 -28.76
CA ARG A 50 -15.66 -8.72 -27.37
C ARG A 50 -16.82 -8.01 -26.63
N ALA A 51 -16.81 -8.08 -25.33
CA ALA A 51 -17.70 -7.26 -24.51
C ALA A 51 -17.48 -5.76 -24.79
N GLY A 52 -18.53 -4.98 -24.61
CA GLY A 52 -18.38 -3.55 -24.39
C GLY A 52 -17.95 -3.27 -22.97
N THR A 53 -17.93 -1.99 -22.59
CA THR A 53 -17.61 -1.61 -21.21
C THR A 53 -18.73 -0.77 -20.59
N GLN A 54 -18.99 -1.01 -19.31
CA GLN A 54 -19.84 -0.18 -18.48
C GLN A 54 -18.98 0.87 -17.79
N TYR A 55 -19.41 2.12 -17.79
CA TYR A 55 -18.83 3.15 -16.94
C TYR A 55 -19.13 2.85 -15.46
N ILE A 56 -18.13 2.90 -14.61
CA ILE A 56 -18.24 2.67 -13.18
C ILE A 56 -17.99 3.97 -12.41
N ASP A 57 -16.82 4.58 -12.57
CA ASP A 57 -16.42 5.80 -11.87
C ASP A 57 -15.38 6.58 -12.69
N GLN A 58 -15.04 7.76 -12.24
CA GLN A 58 -13.93 8.55 -12.78
C GLN A 58 -12.75 8.52 -11.80
N ALA A 59 -11.56 8.23 -12.31
CA ALA A 59 -10.35 8.33 -11.51
C ALA A 59 -9.90 9.79 -11.43
N LEU A 60 -9.99 10.35 -10.26
CA LEU A 60 -9.64 11.72 -9.95
C LEU A 60 -8.45 11.75 -8.99
N ASN A 61 -7.58 12.73 -9.16
CA ASN A 61 -6.50 12.95 -8.23
C ASN A 61 -7.04 13.37 -6.86
N VAL A 62 -6.17 13.34 -5.87
CA VAL A 62 -6.46 13.86 -4.55
C VAL A 62 -7.14 15.19 -4.63
N LEU A 63 -8.11 15.22 -3.83
CA LEU A 63 -8.91 16.34 -3.42
C LEU A 63 -8.00 17.48 -3.00
N ASP A 64 -8.01 18.58 -3.74
CA ASP A 64 -7.41 19.81 -3.24
C ASP A 64 -8.18 20.24 -2.00
N ARG A 65 -7.44 20.51 -0.93
CA ARG A 65 -8.03 21.06 0.28
C ARG A 65 -8.62 22.42 0.00
N LEU A 66 -9.89 22.57 0.33
CA LEU A 66 -10.59 23.85 0.23
C LEU A 66 -10.28 24.67 1.46
N THR A 67 -9.78 25.88 1.25
CA THR A 67 -9.51 26.84 2.31
C THR A 67 -10.68 27.78 2.51
N GLY A 68 -10.90 28.21 3.74
CA GLY A 68 -12.00 29.10 4.09
C GLY A 68 -11.78 29.76 5.45
N THR A 69 -12.85 30.21 6.06
CA THR A 69 -12.82 30.74 7.42
C THR A 69 -13.45 29.74 8.37
N MET A 70 -12.61 29.08 9.17
CA MET A 70 -13.05 28.17 10.22
C MET A 70 -13.41 28.95 11.49
N THR A 71 -14.51 28.57 12.13
CA THR A 71 -14.96 29.13 13.41
C THR A 71 -15.43 28.05 14.37
N MET A 72 -15.21 28.25 15.66
CA MET A 72 -15.73 27.39 16.72
C MET A 72 -16.60 28.21 17.68
N PRO A 73 -17.91 28.34 17.43
CA PRO A 73 -18.81 29.21 18.21
C PRO A 73 -18.88 28.87 19.69
N ASN A 74 -18.64 27.61 20.06
CA ASN A 74 -18.61 27.14 21.45
C ASN A 74 -17.19 27.09 22.06
N GLY A 75 -16.24 27.80 21.45
CA GLY A 75 -14.84 27.91 21.87
C GLY A 75 -13.95 26.83 21.30
N GLY A 76 -12.66 27.02 21.40
CA GLY A 76 -11.61 26.24 20.80
C GLY A 76 -10.70 27.09 19.92
N THR A 77 -9.68 26.48 19.32
CA THR A 77 -8.72 27.13 18.43
C THR A 77 -9.01 26.69 16.99
N PRO A 78 -9.65 27.51 16.14
CA PRO A 78 -9.99 27.08 14.78
C PRO A 78 -8.78 26.65 13.94
N GLY A 79 -7.61 27.22 14.17
CA GLY A 79 -6.38 26.88 13.46
C GLY A 79 -5.89 25.44 13.72
N ASP A 80 -6.21 24.86 14.88
CA ASP A 80 -5.81 23.50 15.23
C ASP A 80 -6.69 22.42 14.56
N ILE A 81 -7.77 22.80 13.88
CA ILE A 81 -8.69 21.90 13.18
C ILE A 81 -8.80 22.18 11.68
N ASP A 82 -7.92 23.04 11.18
CA ASP A 82 -7.86 23.49 9.79
C ASP A 82 -6.40 23.46 9.28
N ASP A 83 -5.59 22.48 9.71
CA ASP A 83 -4.16 22.41 9.40
C ASP A 83 -3.69 21.07 8.81
N GLU A 84 -4.55 20.06 8.76
CA GLU A 84 -4.25 18.68 8.34
C GLU A 84 -3.20 17.98 9.25
N ASP A 85 -3.02 18.46 10.48
CA ASP A 85 -2.10 17.86 11.45
C ASP A 85 -2.89 17.12 12.53
N ASP A 86 -3.03 15.80 12.36
CA ASP A 86 -3.76 14.94 13.31
C ASP A 86 -3.15 14.94 14.73
N THR A 87 -1.94 15.50 14.90
CA THR A 87 -1.28 15.61 16.22
C THR A 87 -1.76 16.81 17.02
N THR A 88 -2.32 17.82 16.35
CA THR A 88 -2.96 18.96 17.00
C THR A 88 -4.44 18.68 17.24
N SER A 89 -5.00 19.19 18.30
CA SER A 89 -6.42 19.07 18.58
C SER A 89 -6.89 20.17 19.50
N THR A 90 -8.16 20.54 19.39
CA THR A 90 -8.77 21.54 20.27
C THR A 90 -10.10 21.07 20.83
N SER A 91 -10.46 21.57 21.99
CA SER A 91 -11.74 21.27 22.63
C SER A 91 -12.62 22.49 22.71
N THR A 92 -13.94 22.31 22.58
CA THR A 92 -14.90 23.36 22.89
C THR A 92 -14.71 23.83 24.35
N THR A 93 -14.79 25.13 24.60
CA THR A 93 -14.70 25.66 25.96
C THR A 93 -16.02 25.56 26.70
N THR A 94 -17.14 25.64 25.96
CA THR A 94 -18.50 25.49 26.47
C THR A 94 -18.89 24.03 26.52
N ASN A 95 -19.51 23.61 27.61
CA ASN A 95 -20.04 22.25 27.76
C ASN A 95 -21.17 21.97 26.76
N VAL A 96 -21.26 20.73 26.32
CA VAL A 96 -22.34 20.26 25.43
C VAL A 96 -23.65 20.28 26.22
N SER A 97 -24.48 21.27 25.95
CA SER A 97 -25.71 21.54 26.69
C SER A 97 -26.96 21.26 25.87
N THR A 98 -28.12 21.52 26.47
CA THR A 98 -29.45 21.49 25.82
C THR A 98 -29.65 22.59 24.76
N THR A 99 -28.70 23.53 24.61
CA THR A 99 -28.76 24.56 23.57
C THR A 99 -28.76 23.89 22.18
N ASN A 100 -29.83 24.09 21.44
CA ASN A 100 -30.01 23.50 20.13
C ASN A 100 -30.17 24.63 19.08
N PRO A 101 -29.34 24.66 18.03
CA PRO A 101 -28.22 23.74 17.74
C PRO A 101 -26.95 24.07 18.56
N TYR A 102 -26.24 23.04 19.03
CA TYR A 102 -24.88 23.20 19.59
C TYR A 102 -23.86 23.01 18.45
N ILE A 103 -23.23 24.09 18.03
CA ILE A 103 -22.30 24.09 16.90
C ILE A 103 -20.89 23.81 17.41
N VAL A 104 -20.26 22.72 16.95
CA VAL A 104 -18.88 22.34 17.28
C VAL A 104 -17.91 23.19 16.47
N ALA A 105 -17.99 23.09 15.15
CA ALA A 105 -17.16 23.83 14.20
C ALA A 105 -18.00 24.24 12.99
N GLN A 106 -17.62 25.34 12.35
CA GLN A 106 -18.27 25.85 11.14
C GLN A 106 -17.24 26.41 10.19
N MET A 107 -17.32 26.03 8.91
CA MET A 107 -16.51 26.51 7.80
C MET A 107 -17.32 27.44 6.89
N ASP A 108 -16.75 28.56 6.50
CA ASP A 108 -17.21 29.41 5.39
C ASP A 108 -16.17 29.38 4.27
N LEU A 109 -16.49 28.75 3.15
CA LEU A 109 -15.62 28.65 1.98
C LEU A 109 -15.55 29.95 1.15
N GLY A 110 -16.17 31.05 1.63
CA GLY A 110 -16.18 32.35 0.95
C GLY A 110 -17.14 32.45 -0.23
N ALA A 111 -17.33 31.37 -0.98
CA ALA A 111 -18.26 31.24 -2.10
C ALA A 111 -18.87 29.83 -2.12
N ALA A 112 -19.96 29.65 -2.87
CA ALA A 112 -20.50 28.32 -3.14
C ALA A 112 -19.45 27.50 -3.94
N THR A 113 -18.87 26.51 -3.29
CA THR A 113 -17.78 25.69 -3.82
C THR A 113 -18.21 24.23 -3.83
N TYR A 114 -17.81 23.51 -4.86
CA TYR A 114 -18.05 22.06 -4.91
C TYR A 114 -17.16 21.36 -3.88
N VAL A 115 -17.79 20.60 -3.00
CA VAL A 115 -17.13 19.78 -1.98
C VAL A 115 -17.38 18.33 -2.33
N GLU A 116 -16.34 17.59 -2.63
CA GLU A 116 -16.45 16.15 -2.89
C GLU A 116 -16.40 15.36 -1.60
N VAL A 117 -15.50 15.73 -0.70
CA VAL A 117 -15.30 15.02 0.58
C VAL A 117 -15.23 15.99 1.74
N VAL A 118 -15.84 15.59 2.85
CA VAL A 118 -15.68 16.18 4.18
C VAL A 118 -14.94 15.18 5.06
N ASP A 119 -13.86 15.63 5.71
CA ASP A 119 -13.01 14.83 6.58
C ASP A 119 -13.08 15.38 8.02
N VAL A 120 -13.42 14.51 8.97
CA VAL A 120 -13.53 14.81 10.40
C VAL A 120 -12.59 13.87 11.13
N ARG A 121 -11.61 14.41 11.83
CA ARG A 121 -10.57 13.62 12.52
C ARG A 121 -10.56 13.88 14.01
N GLY A 122 -10.23 12.83 14.77
CA GLY A 122 -10.02 12.91 16.20
C GLY A 122 -11.24 13.39 16.99
N ILE A 123 -12.47 13.23 16.49
CA ILE A 123 -13.66 13.70 17.20
C ILE A 123 -13.99 12.79 18.38
N LEU A 124 -14.13 13.38 19.58
CA LEU A 124 -14.51 12.67 20.79
C LEU A 124 -15.25 13.56 21.78
N LEU A 125 -15.92 12.93 22.76
CA LEU A 125 -16.50 13.58 23.93
C LEU A 125 -15.58 13.39 25.15
N THR A 126 -15.30 14.46 25.89
CA THR A 126 -14.35 14.45 27.02
C THR A 126 -14.85 13.76 28.28
N SER A 127 -16.10 13.30 28.34
CA SER A 127 -16.66 12.52 29.45
C SER A 127 -17.37 11.28 28.93
N GLY A 128 -17.43 10.21 29.72
CA GLY A 128 -17.90 8.87 29.35
C GLY A 128 -19.36 8.74 28.89
N THR A 129 -19.89 9.75 28.24
CA THR A 129 -21.18 9.80 27.55
C THR A 129 -20.98 9.68 26.05
N SER A 130 -22.03 9.31 25.33
CA SER A 130 -22.03 9.28 23.88
C SER A 130 -23.24 10.04 23.34
N ASP A 131 -23.12 10.70 22.18
CA ASP A 131 -24.21 11.37 21.49
C ASP A 131 -23.98 11.40 19.98
N GLU A 132 -25.03 11.77 19.24
CA GLU A 132 -25.05 11.87 17.79
C GLU A 132 -24.84 13.31 17.34
N PHE A 133 -24.10 13.48 16.26
CA PHE A 133 -23.83 14.76 15.63
C PHE A 133 -24.18 14.68 14.15
N ASP A 134 -24.45 15.84 13.57
CA ASP A 134 -24.78 15.97 12.16
C ASP A 134 -23.73 16.85 11.46
N ILE A 135 -23.44 16.53 10.20
CA ILE A 135 -22.84 17.48 9.27
C ILE A 135 -23.98 18.14 8.51
N GLU A 136 -24.01 19.46 8.55
CA GLU A 136 -24.98 20.28 7.83
C GLU A 136 -24.28 21.25 6.87
N HIS A 137 -24.99 21.63 5.81
CA HIS A 137 -24.54 22.65 4.86
C HIS A 137 -25.58 23.73 4.62
N SER A 138 -25.13 24.86 4.11
CA SER A 138 -26.00 26.00 3.79
C SER A 138 -25.39 26.83 2.64
N ASP A 139 -26.27 27.54 1.90
CA ASP A 139 -25.83 28.52 0.90
C ASP A 139 -25.69 29.93 1.47
N ASP A 140 -26.46 30.27 2.51
CA ASP A 140 -26.57 31.60 3.08
C ASP A 140 -26.12 31.73 4.55
N GLY A 141 -25.73 30.60 5.18
CA GLY A 141 -25.33 30.53 6.59
C GLY A 141 -26.51 30.68 7.58
N ALA A 142 -27.76 30.75 7.10
CA ALA A 142 -28.94 30.93 7.91
C ALA A 142 -29.87 29.71 7.83
N ALA A 143 -30.16 29.23 6.64
CA ALA A 143 -30.97 28.03 6.40
C ALA A 143 -30.06 26.82 6.22
N TRP A 144 -30.12 25.88 7.15
CA TRP A 144 -29.24 24.71 7.19
C TRP A 144 -29.97 23.44 6.79
N THR A 145 -29.31 22.60 6.03
CA THR A 145 -29.79 21.29 5.59
C THR A 145 -28.81 20.23 6.08
N LYS A 146 -29.32 19.22 6.74
CA LYS A 146 -28.55 18.05 7.15
C LYS A 146 -28.03 17.34 5.91
N HIS A 147 -26.73 17.09 5.92
CA HIS A 147 -26.05 16.32 4.88
C HIS A 147 -25.96 14.85 5.27
N ILE A 148 -25.37 14.57 6.42
CA ILE A 148 -25.13 13.20 6.91
C ILE A 148 -25.09 13.16 8.45
N ASP A 149 -25.44 12.02 9.02
CA ASP A 149 -25.23 11.72 10.44
C ASP A 149 -23.76 11.34 10.66
N ILE A 150 -23.13 11.92 11.66
CA ILE A 150 -21.88 11.38 12.21
C ILE A 150 -22.26 10.23 13.13
N PRO A 151 -21.66 9.03 12.99
CA PRO A 151 -21.92 7.92 13.90
C PRO A 151 -21.71 8.29 15.37
N LEU A 152 -22.28 7.52 16.28
CA LEU A 152 -22.29 7.80 17.71
C LEU A 152 -20.88 8.09 18.25
N ILE A 153 -20.65 9.31 18.74
CA ILE A 153 -19.38 9.78 19.29
C ILE A 153 -19.33 9.45 20.77
N GLY A 154 -18.25 8.79 21.20
CA GLY A 154 -17.95 8.47 22.60
C GLY A 154 -16.70 9.16 23.12
N SER A 155 -16.06 8.56 24.13
CA SER A 155 -14.86 9.09 24.76
C SER A 155 -13.55 8.68 24.06
N SER A 156 -13.60 7.88 23.01
CA SER A 156 -12.45 7.55 22.17
C SER A 156 -12.46 8.39 20.91
N ALA A 157 -11.31 8.85 20.46
CA ALA A 157 -11.17 9.59 19.22
C ALA A 157 -11.61 8.71 18.03
N GLN A 158 -12.35 9.31 17.11
CA GLN A 158 -12.90 8.67 15.93
C GLN A 158 -12.67 9.53 14.71
N ASP A 159 -12.44 8.90 13.56
CA ASP A 159 -12.21 9.54 12.29
C ASP A 159 -13.32 9.16 11.31
N PHE A 160 -13.80 10.16 10.59
CA PHE A 160 -14.87 9.99 9.60
C PHE A 160 -14.54 10.73 8.33
N ARG A 161 -14.78 10.09 7.21
CA ARG A 161 -14.64 10.67 5.88
C ARG A 161 -15.91 10.44 5.09
N PHE A 162 -16.56 11.51 4.66
CA PHE A 162 -17.85 11.46 4.01
C PHE A 162 -17.78 12.01 2.59
N LYS A 163 -18.39 11.28 1.64
CA LYS A 163 -18.62 11.83 0.30
C LYS A 163 -19.73 12.89 0.39
N ALA A 164 -19.44 14.12 -0.01
CA ALA A 164 -20.39 15.21 -0.04
C ALA A 164 -21.05 15.36 -1.43
N GLY A 165 -20.25 15.54 -2.49
CA GLY A 165 -20.74 15.61 -3.86
C GLY A 165 -21.69 16.78 -4.14
N VAL A 166 -21.58 17.88 -3.40
CA VAL A 166 -22.50 19.03 -3.51
C VAL A 166 -21.74 20.36 -3.50
N THR A 167 -22.33 21.38 -4.18
CA THR A 167 -21.80 22.74 -4.20
C THR A 167 -22.49 23.57 -3.12
N LYS A 168 -21.71 23.93 -2.06
CA LYS A 168 -22.20 24.70 -0.91
C LYS A 168 -21.13 25.63 -0.38
N ARG A 169 -21.55 26.72 0.27
CA ARG A 169 -20.62 27.69 0.86
C ARG A 169 -20.32 27.39 2.32
N TYR A 170 -21.34 27.09 3.12
CA TYR A 170 -21.21 26.93 4.56
C TYR A 170 -21.40 25.48 4.97
N TRP A 171 -20.56 25.04 5.94
CA TRP A 171 -20.60 23.70 6.51
C TRP A 171 -20.43 23.76 8.00
N ARG A 172 -21.04 22.84 8.76
CA ARG A 172 -20.87 22.77 10.20
C ARG A 172 -21.05 21.36 10.75
N ILE A 173 -20.38 21.11 11.88
CA ILE A 173 -20.67 19.97 12.76
C ILE A 173 -21.59 20.49 13.87
N VAL A 174 -22.73 19.85 14.06
CA VAL A 174 -23.75 20.29 14.98
C VAL A 174 -24.39 19.13 15.72
N LYS A 175 -24.70 19.35 17.00
CA LYS A 175 -25.58 18.48 17.77
C LYS A 175 -26.99 19.06 17.72
N THR A 176 -27.93 18.24 17.29
CA THR A 176 -29.33 18.63 17.14
C THR A 176 -30.25 18.02 18.21
N THR A 177 -29.74 17.04 18.98
CA THR A 177 -30.49 16.44 20.09
C THR A 177 -30.58 17.37 21.30
N ALA A 178 -31.64 17.28 22.05
CA ALA A 178 -31.88 18.09 23.25
C ALA A 178 -31.28 17.49 24.52
N THR A 179 -30.36 16.50 24.40
CA THR A 179 -29.71 15.83 25.51
C THR A 179 -28.67 16.73 26.17
N ASP A 180 -28.72 16.87 27.48
CA ASP A 180 -27.67 17.56 28.26
C ASP A 180 -26.58 16.56 28.64
N LEU A 181 -25.37 16.78 28.19
CA LEU A 181 -24.21 15.95 28.48
C LEU A 181 -23.39 16.46 29.69
N GLY A 182 -23.95 17.36 30.48
CA GLY A 182 -23.36 17.87 31.71
C GLY A 182 -22.06 18.65 31.44
N THR A 183 -20.91 18.10 31.85
CA THR A 183 -19.59 18.75 31.69
C THR A 183 -18.85 18.31 30.44
N ALA A 184 -19.45 17.46 29.59
CA ALA A 184 -18.81 16.99 28.38
C ALA A 184 -18.50 18.15 27.42
N LYS A 185 -17.35 18.05 26.74
CA LYS A 185 -16.92 18.91 25.66
C LYS A 185 -16.60 18.06 24.44
N VAL A 186 -16.66 18.66 23.26
CA VAL A 186 -16.19 18.01 22.03
C VAL A 186 -14.75 18.39 21.79
N THR A 187 -13.90 17.39 21.60
CA THR A 187 -12.53 17.55 21.08
C THR A 187 -12.52 17.13 19.62
N LEU A 188 -11.75 17.84 18.82
CA LEU A 188 -11.65 17.64 17.39
C LEU A 188 -10.21 17.93 16.94
N SER A 189 -9.62 17.08 16.09
CA SER A 189 -8.30 17.33 15.50
C SER A 189 -8.43 18.03 14.16
N ASP A 190 -9.30 17.55 13.25
CA ASP A 190 -9.47 18.13 11.92
C ASP A 190 -10.94 18.23 11.50
N PHE A 191 -11.26 19.29 10.74
CA PHE A 191 -12.51 19.42 9.99
C PHE A 191 -12.20 20.01 8.62
N ASN A 192 -11.83 19.18 7.68
CA ASN A 192 -11.33 19.56 6.38
C ASN A 192 -12.30 19.26 5.24
N PHE A 193 -12.16 20.03 4.18
CA PHE A 193 -13.01 20.00 2.99
C PHE A 193 -12.14 19.86 1.76
N PHE A 194 -12.54 18.99 0.84
CA PHE A 194 -11.76 18.69 -0.34
C PHE A 194 -12.60 18.78 -1.60
N ASN A 195 -11.97 19.26 -2.66
CA ASN A 195 -12.50 19.30 -4.01
C ASN A 195 -11.78 18.28 -4.89
N GLU A 196 -12.43 17.67 -5.84
CA GLU A 196 -11.77 16.86 -6.86
C GLU A 196 -11.08 17.79 -7.86
N SER A 197 -9.76 17.75 -7.92
CA SER A 197 -9.04 18.79 -8.65
C SER A 197 -8.71 18.45 -10.08
N ALA A 198 -8.32 17.26 -10.41
CA ALA A 198 -7.89 16.92 -11.76
C ALA A 198 -8.03 15.44 -12.08
N THR A 199 -8.19 15.12 -13.36
CA THR A 199 -8.03 13.75 -13.86
C THR A 199 -6.71 13.16 -13.41
N ALA A 200 -6.76 12.00 -12.76
CA ALA A 200 -5.56 11.31 -12.32
C ALA A 200 -4.74 10.83 -13.53
N SER A 201 -3.45 11.14 -13.53
CA SER A 201 -2.54 10.78 -14.63
C SER A 201 -1.89 9.41 -14.43
N ASN A 202 -1.66 9.01 -13.18
CA ASN A 202 -1.08 7.72 -12.82
C ASN A 202 -2.04 7.02 -11.85
N VAL A 203 -2.67 6.01 -12.33
CA VAL A 203 -3.67 5.25 -11.57
C VAL A 203 -3.35 3.77 -11.67
N LYS A 204 -3.40 3.07 -10.56
CA LYS A 204 -3.33 1.61 -10.53
C LYS A 204 -4.63 1.06 -9.97
N LEU A 205 -5.12 0.00 -10.58
CA LEU A 205 -6.27 -0.77 -10.14
C LEU A 205 -5.76 -2.05 -9.47
N LEU A 206 -6.27 -2.35 -8.27
CA LEU A 206 -5.99 -3.59 -7.56
C LEU A 206 -7.29 -4.26 -7.15
N ASP A 207 -7.24 -5.57 -6.96
CA ASP A 207 -8.33 -6.34 -6.37
C ASP A 207 -8.12 -6.52 -4.86
N PHE A 208 -9.19 -6.56 -4.11
CA PHE A 208 -9.18 -6.88 -2.69
C PHE A 208 -10.42 -7.72 -2.37
N SER A 209 -10.19 -8.94 -1.92
CA SER A 209 -11.27 -9.89 -1.64
C SER A 209 -11.19 -10.37 -0.20
N VAL A 210 -12.26 -10.15 0.58
CA VAL A 210 -12.32 -10.50 2.01
C VAL A 210 -13.05 -11.80 2.24
N GLU A 211 -14.18 -11.97 1.55
CA GLU A 211 -15.07 -13.13 1.63
C GLU A 211 -15.58 -13.47 0.23
N SER A 212 -16.22 -14.62 0.09
CA SER A 212 -16.73 -15.10 -1.20
C SER A 212 -17.80 -14.22 -1.86
N ASP A 213 -18.34 -13.24 -1.13
CA ASP A 213 -19.37 -12.30 -1.60
C ASP A 213 -19.01 -10.83 -1.31
N ARG A 214 -17.77 -10.58 -0.84
CA ARG A 214 -17.26 -9.23 -0.57
C ARG A 214 -15.94 -9.00 -1.29
N HIS A 215 -16.05 -8.37 -2.45
CA HIS A 215 -14.93 -8.04 -3.32
C HIS A 215 -14.91 -6.53 -3.56
N TYR A 216 -13.72 -5.97 -3.63
CA TYR A 216 -13.51 -4.55 -3.76
C TYR A 216 -12.50 -4.24 -4.87
N LEU A 217 -12.82 -3.25 -5.67
CA LEU A 217 -11.89 -2.60 -6.58
C LEU A 217 -11.22 -1.44 -5.83
N LEU A 218 -9.91 -1.48 -5.74
CA LEU A 218 -9.10 -0.39 -5.21
C LEU A 218 -8.56 0.47 -6.36
N ILE A 219 -8.79 1.76 -6.30
CA ILE A 219 -8.32 2.73 -7.28
C ILE A 219 -7.27 3.60 -6.59
N LEU A 220 -6.00 3.31 -6.86
CA LEU A 220 -4.88 4.07 -6.32
C LEU A 220 -4.63 5.30 -7.17
N THR A 221 -4.66 6.46 -6.54
CA THR A 221 -4.35 7.78 -7.15
C THR A 221 -3.38 8.53 -6.25
N ASP A 222 -3.00 9.75 -6.61
CA ASP A 222 -2.09 10.55 -5.78
C ASP A 222 -2.59 10.65 -4.34
N LYS A 223 -1.83 10.09 -3.39
CA LYS A 223 -2.10 10.09 -1.94
C LYS A 223 -3.48 9.55 -1.53
N ASN A 224 -4.14 8.76 -2.36
CA ASN A 224 -5.48 8.26 -2.08
C ASN A 224 -5.72 6.86 -2.64
N ILE A 225 -6.49 6.07 -1.90
CA ILE A 225 -7.06 4.79 -2.32
C ILE A 225 -8.57 4.93 -2.29
N ARG A 226 -9.22 4.97 -3.44
CA ARG A 226 -10.68 4.89 -3.52
C ARG A 226 -11.12 3.44 -3.57
N ILE A 227 -12.09 3.09 -2.76
CA ILE A 227 -12.59 1.73 -2.58
C ILE A 227 -14.02 1.64 -3.11
N ILE A 228 -14.21 0.75 -4.07
CA ILE A 228 -15.51 0.45 -4.67
C ILE A 228 -15.82 -1.01 -4.41
N ARG A 229 -16.94 -1.31 -3.74
CA ARG A 229 -17.45 -2.67 -3.67
C ARG A 229 -18.02 -3.05 -5.03
N THR A 230 -17.63 -4.21 -5.54
CA THR A 230 -18.13 -4.69 -6.82
C THR A 230 -19.65 -4.88 -6.77
N PRO A 231 -20.38 -4.57 -7.87
CA PRO A 231 -19.82 -4.14 -9.16
C PRO A 231 -19.55 -2.63 -9.29
N ASP A 232 -20.16 -1.74 -8.48
CA ASP A 232 -20.15 -0.30 -8.74
C ASP A 232 -20.49 0.58 -7.51
N THR A 233 -20.42 0.02 -6.28
CA THR A 233 -20.83 0.75 -5.08
C THR A 233 -19.60 1.42 -4.42
N TYR A 234 -19.57 2.74 -4.40
CA TYR A 234 -18.60 3.50 -3.63
C TYR A 234 -18.70 3.17 -2.13
N VAL A 235 -17.55 2.97 -1.48
CA VAL A 235 -17.47 2.57 -0.08
C VAL A 235 -16.69 3.59 0.75
N ALA A 236 -15.44 3.85 0.39
CA ALA A 236 -14.56 4.71 1.16
C ALA A 236 -13.43 5.30 0.31
N ASP A 237 -12.83 6.38 0.81
CA ASP A 237 -11.50 6.85 0.40
C ASP A 237 -10.56 6.73 1.60
N VAL A 238 -9.35 6.21 1.37
CA VAL A 238 -8.31 6.05 2.39
C VAL A 238 -7.08 6.84 1.96
N LYS A 239 -6.59 7.73 2.83
CA LYS A 239 -5.36 8.48 2.55
C LYS A 239 -4.13 7.56 2.60
N MET A 240 -3.17 7.77 1.70
CA MET A 240 -1.88 7.11 1.70
C MET A 240 -0.74 8.12 1.45
N ALA A 241 0.48 7.74 1.79
CA ALA A 241 1.64 8.63 1.61
C ALA A 241 2.17 8.69 0.17
N MET A 242 1.85 7.70 -0.67
CA MET A 242 2.43 7.56 -2.01
C MET A 242 1.94 8.63 -2.97
N GLN A 243 2.88 9.27 -3.66
CA GLN A 243 2.60 10.28 -4.69
C GLN A 243 2.34 9.65 -6.05
N SER A 244 1.67 10.38 -6.93
CA SER A 244 1.26 9.96 -8.27
C SER A 244 2.36 9.23 -9.06
N ALA A 245 3.60 9.74 -9.03
CA ALA A 245 4.71 9.14 -9.78
C ALA A 245 5.07 7.70 -9.35
N ALA A 246 4.79 7.32 -8.11
CA ALA A 246 5.11 6.01 -7.55
C ALA A 246 4.01 4.96 -7.80
N ILE A 247 2.78 5.38 -8.08
CA ILE A 247 1.60 4.52 -8.20
C ILE A 247 1.75 3.38 -9.21
N PRO A 248 2.29 3.58 -10.43
CA PRO A 248 2.42 2.50 -11.41
C PRO A 248 3.31 1.34 -10.94
N ASP A 249 4.28 1.62 -10.07
CA ASP A 249 5.25 0.66 -9.57
C ASP A 249 4.84 -0.02 -8.26
N VAL A 250 3.67 0.30 -7.71
CA VAL A 250 3.13 -0.37 -6.52
C VAL A 250 2.94 -1.86 -6.79
N ARG A 251 3.35 -2.70 -5.84
CA ARG A 251 3.06 -4.14 -5.79
C ARG A 251 2.25 -4.42 -4.55
N ASP A 252 1.41 -5.41 -4.64
CA ASP A 252 0.59 -5.82 -3.52
C ASP A 252 0.72 -7.32 -3.25
N THR A 253 0.37 -7.69 -2.05
CA THR A 253 0.11 -9.08 -1.67
C THR A 253 -0.91 -9.11 -0.56
N GLN A 254 -1.87 -10.01 -0.65
CA GLN A 254 -2.98 -10.08 0.29
C GLN A 254 -2.98 -11.40 1.06
N VAL A 255 -3.34 -11.32 2.33
CA VAL A 255 -3.73 -12.47 3.16
C VAL A 255 -4.97 -12.10 3.97
N GLU A 256 -6.05 -12.86 3.79
CA GLU A 256 -7.34 -12.60 4.43
C GLU A 256 -7.81 -11.15 4.21
N SER A 257 -8.10 -10.40 5.28
CA SER A 257 -8.56 -9.01 5.23
C SER A 257 -7.43 -7.98 5.27
N VAL A 258 -6.19 -8.38 5.00
CA VAL A 258 -4.99 -7.52 5.05
C VAL A 258 -4.27 -7.56 3.72
N MET A 259 -4.09 -6.40 3.10
CA MET A 259 -3.24 -6.22 1.91
C MET A 259 -2.01 -5.41 2.28
N LEU A 260 -0.85 -5.86 1.86
CA LEU A 260 0.41 -5.13 1.97
C LEU A 260 0.71 -4.47 0.63
N LEU A 261 1.07 -3.19 0.67
CA LEU A 261 1.46 -2.39 -0.50
C LEU A 261 2.95 -2.09 -0.43
N PHE A 262 3.68 -2.42 -1.50
CA PHE A 262 5.12 -2.26 -1.61
C PHE A 262 5.48 -1.29 -2.74
N GLN A 263 6.44 -0.42 -2.47
CA GLN A 263 7.04 0.50 -3.45
C GLN A 263 8.43 0.91 -2.96
N GLU A 264 9.44 0.93 -3.83
CA GLU A 264 10.86 1.05 -3.42
C GLU A 264 11.25 2.37 -2.73
N ASP A 265 10.46 3.43 -2.87
CA ASP A 265 10.70 4.75 -2.28
C ASP A 265 9.80 5.06 -1.07
N TYR A 266 8.84 4.19 -0.76
CA TYR A 266 7.88 4.37 0.32
C TYR A 266 7.88 3.18 1.28
N ALA A 267 7.75 3.47 2.57
CA ALA A 267 7.60 2.42 3.58
C ALA A 267 6.37 1.55 3.25
N PRO A 268 6.52 0.22 3.29
CA PRO A 268 5.41 -0.67 3.04
C PRO A 268 4.22 -0.38 3.94
N SER A 269 3.05 -0.29 3.34
CA SER A 269 1.81 0.03 4.03
C SER A 269 0.91 -1.19 4.12
N ARG A 270 0.07 -1.22 5.14
CA ARG A 270 -0.89 -2.28 5.42
C ARG A 270 -2.30 -1.72 5.36
N LEU A 271 -3.07 -2.09 4.33
CA LEU A 271 -4.48 -1.79 4.20
C LEU A 271 -5.30 -2.92 4.83
N VAL A 272 -6.17 -2.59 5.75
CA VAL A 272 -6.96 -3.55 6.53
C VAL A 272 -8.44 -3.24 6.43
N ASN A 273 -9.27 -4.25 6.14
CA ASN A 273 -10.71 -4.19 6.33
C ASN A 273 -11.09 -4.81 7.67
N LEU A 274 -11.77 -4.05 8.53
CA LEU A 274 -12.13 -4.47 9.89
C LEU A 274 -13.46 -5.23 9.98
N GLY A 275 -13.99 -5.72 8.86
CA GLY A 275 -15.15 -6.61 8.83
C GLY A 275 -16.43 -5.99 8.28
N THR A 276 -16.49 -4.68 8.03
CA THR A 276 -17.62 -4.01 7.37
C THR A 276 -17.17 -3.26 6.12
N ASP A 277 -18.11 -2.88 5.26
CA ASP A 277 -17.79 -2.14 4.03
C ASP A 277 -17.15 -0.77 4.31
N SER A 278 -17.45 -0.14 5.43
CA SER A 278 -17.00 1.21 5.79
C SER A 278 -15.74 1.26 6.65
N ASP A 279 -15.31 0.12 7.21
CA ASP A 279 -14.25 0.10 8.21
C ASP A 279 -12.91 -0.26 7.57
N TRP A 280 -12.22 0.75 7.08
CA TRP A 280 -10.91 0.62 6.48
C TRP A 280 -9.89 1.45 7.22
N PHE A 281 -8.68 0.90 7.35
CA PHE A 281 -7.58 1.69 7.84
C PHE A 281 -6.28 1.32 7.12
N LEU A 282 -5.38 2.30 7.01
CA LEU A 282 -4.06 2.13 6.41
C LEU A 282 -3.02 2.56 7.45
N ASP A 283 -2.08 1.67 7.75
CA ASP A 283 -0.91 1.97 8.57
C ASP A 283 0.38 1.47 7.91
N LEU A 284 1.51 1.69 8.55
CA LEU A 284 2.78 1.12 8.12
C LEU A 284 2.84 -0.36 8.51
N ALA A 285 3.43 -1.18 7.65
CA ALA A 285 3.72 -2.57 7.98
C ALA A 285 4.66 -2.63 9.19
N PRO A 286 4.27 -3.33 10.29
CA PRO A 286 5.00 -3.29 11.56
C PRO A 286 6.23 -4.21 11.55
N PHE A 287 7.18 -3.97 10.64
CA PHE A 287 8.40 -4.76 10.54
C PHE A 287 9.27 -4.59 11.77
N VAL A 288 9.73 -5.71 12.30
CA VAL A 288 10.66 -5.79 13.43
C VAL A 288 11.88 -6.64 13.04
N ASN A 289 12.98 -6.48 13.77
CA ASN A 289 14.24 -7.21 13.57
C ASN A 289 14.72 -7.16 12.11
N ILE A 290 14.66 -5.96 11.51
CA ILE A 290 15.12 -5.76 10.13
C ILE A 290 16.62 -6.09 10.05
N PRO A 291 17.05 -6.98 9.11
CA PRO A 291 18.45 -7.33 8.97
C PRO A 291 19.34 -6.10 8.75
N GLN A 292 20.46 -6.06 9.45
CA GLN A 292 21.40 -4.94 9.41
C GLN A 292 22.68 -5.30 8.67
N PHE A 293 23.16 -4.37 7.84
CA PHE A 293 24.40 -4.53 7.07
C PHE A 293 25.32 -3.32 7.22
N ASP A 294 26.61 -3.60 7.18
CA ASP A 294 27.64 -2.58 7.04
C ASP A 294 27.75 -2.18 5.56
N TYR A 295 27.28 -0.98 5.24
CA TYR A 295 27.34 -0.42 3.88
C TYR A 295 28.59 0.43 3.64
N ASN A 296 29.43 0.61 4.66
CA ASN A 296 30.65 1.40 4.55
C ASN A 296 31.78 0.50 4.04
N ASP A 297 32.10 0.57 2.76
CA ASP A 297 33.25 -0.09 2.14
C ASP A 297 34.57 0.50 2.64
N ASP A 298 34.55 1.64 3.33
CA ASP A 298 35.73 2.22 3.94
C ASP A 298 36.04 1.53 5.27
N LEU A 299 37.17 0.97 5.31
CA LEU A 299 37.77 0.18 6.38
C LEU A 299 37.82 0.85 7.76
N SER A 300 37.08 1.94 7.99
CA SER A 300 37.07 2.63 9.28
C SER A 300 36.08 3.81 9.41
N PRO A 301 34.79 3.62 9.55
CA PRO A 301 34.17 4.40 10.58
C PRO A 301 34.01 3.54 11.84
N THR A 302 34.74 3.90 12.85
CA THR A 302 34.36 3.53 14.22
C THR A 302 32.94 4.00 14.44
N PRO A 303 32.03 3.15 14.92
CA PRO A 303 30.66 3.61 15.24
C PRO A 303 30.78 4.79 16.21
N VAL A 304 29.99 5.84 15.98
CA VAL A 304 29.95 6.99 16.88
C VAL A 304 28.87 6.70 17.91
N ASN A 305 29.23 6.70 19.17
CA ASN A 305 28.29 6.48 20.25
C ASN A 305 27.33 7.68 20.39
N ASP A 306 26.07 7.41 20.64
CA ASP A 306 25.15 8.43 21.16
C ASP A 306 25.55 8.75 22.60
N VAL A 307 25.69 10.03 22.89
CA VAL A 307 26.08 10.48 24.25
C VAL A 307 25.10 11.55 24.71
N GLN A 308 24.33 11.20 25.73
CA GLN A 308 23.41 12.13 26.35
C GLN A 308 23.82 12.41 27.79
N ARG A 309 24.02 13.70 28.09
CA ARG A 309 24.36 14.17 29.43
C ARG A 309 23.09 14.36 30.25
N MET A 310 22.96 13.55 31.29
CA MET A 310 21.89 13.63 32.28
C MET A 310 22.33 14.51 33.46
N THR A 311 21.43 15.39 33.91
CA THR A 311 21.63 16.21 35.11
C THR A 311 20.50 15.98 36.10
N LEU A 312 20.85 15.53 37.30
CA LEU A 312 19.98 15.35 38.43
C LEU A 312 20.08 16.56 39.37
N SER A 313 19.05 17.39 39.46
CA SER A 313 19.06 18.59 40.29
C SER A 313 18.27 18.34 41.61
N SER A 314 18.86 18.68 42.73
CA SER A 314 18.26 18.59 44.07
C SER A 314 17.98 17.15 44.56
N PHE A 315 18.61 16.13 43.97
CA PHE A 315 18.49 14.76 44.39
C PHE A 315 19.36 14.50 45.64
N VAL A 316 18.83 13.65 46.54
CA VAL A 316 19.56 13.11 47.70
C VAL A 316 19.56 11.58 47.64
N ALA A 317 20.53 10.96 48.29
CA ALA A 317 20.63 9.49 48.29
C ALA A 317 19.31 8.84 48.77
N GLY A 318 18.84 7.87 48.00
CA GLY A 318 17.56 7.17 48.19
C GLY A 318 16.41 7.69 47.33
N ASP A 319 16.56 8.82 46.67
CA ASP A 319 15.56 9.32 45.69
C ASP A 319 15.49 8.44 44.45
N THR A 320 14.31 8.45 43.82
CA THR A 320 14.06 7.67 42.62
C THR A 320 13.58 8.54 41.46
N PHE A 321 13.91 8.13 40.23
CA PHE A 321 13.51 8.76 39.00
C PHE A 321 13.31 7.71 37.89
N GLN A 322 12.69 8.12 36.80
CA GLN A 322 12.57 7.33 35.57
C GLN A 322 13.13 8.11 34.38
N ILE A 323 13.56 7.38 33.39
CA ILE A 323 14.05 7.92 32.10
C ILE A 323 13.09 7.43 31.02
N ASP A 324 12.71 8.32 30.12
CA ASP A 324 11.98 8.03 28.90
C ASP A 324 12.96 8.04 27.74
N ILE A 325 12.97 6.98 26.93
CA ILE A 325 13.76 6.84 25.72
C ILE A 325 12.81 6.42 24.60
N GLU A 326 12.59 7.28 23.62
CA GLU A 326 11.70 7.03 22.47
C GLU A 326 10.28 6.57 22.89
N GLY A 327 9.72 7.18 23.92
CA GLY A 327 8.39 6.85 24.45
C GLY A 327 8.32 5.62 25.37
N VAL A 328 9.46 4.98 25.67
CA VAL A 328 9.55 3.84 26.56
C VAL A 328 10.10 4.27 27.91
N LEU A 329 9.35 4.04 28.99
CA LEU A 329 9.76 4.39 30.35
C LEU A 329 10.59 3.29 31.00
N SER A 330 11.70 3.69 31.65
CA SER A 330 12.48 2.81 32.51
C SER A 330 11.71 2.41 33.78
N LYS A 331 12.16 1.36 34.44
CA LYS A 331 11.82 1.12 35.86
C LYS A 331 12.32 2.28 36.72
N ASN A 332 11.85 2.36 38.00
CA ASN A 332 12.37 3.34 38.94
C ASN A 332 13.87 3.13 39.21
N ILE A 333 14.67 4.13 38.93
CA ILE A 333 16.12 4.16 39.12
C ILE A 333 16.39 4.84 40.47
N THR A 334 17.15 4.19 41.33
CA THR A 334 17.51 4.78 42.65
C THR A 334 18.83 5.54 42.55
N PHE A 335 18.81 6.81 42.92
CA PHE A 335 19.99 7.62 43.11
C PHE A 335 20.66 7.23 44.44
N ALA A 336 21.78 6.54 44.37
CA ALA A 336 22.51 6.09 45.58
C ALA A 336 23.34 7.22 46.25
N GLY A 337 23.40 8.37 45.60
CA GLY A 337 24.24 9.50 45.97
C GLY A 337 25.49 9.65 45.12
N ASP A 338 26.27 10.70 45.37
CA ASP A 338 27.51 11.00 44.62
C ASP A 338 28.63 11.62 45.50
N ALA A 339 28.44 11.61 46.84
CA ALA A 339 29.38 12.23 47.78
C ALA A 339 30.73 11.46 47.90
N ASN A 340 30.73 10.15 47.60
CA ASN A 340 31.93 9.30 47.63
C ASN A 340 31.95 8.33 46.41
N ALA A 341 33.05 7.61 46.25
CA ALA A 341 33.25 6.69 45.10
C ALA A 341 32.18 5.58 45.09
N ASP A 342 31.90 4.94 46.22
CA ASP A 342 30.96 3.81 46.32
C ASP A 342 29.52 4.22 45.91
N GLN A 343 29.10 5.44 46.34
CA GLN A 343 27.79 5.99 45.96
C GLN A 343 27.72 6.30 44.46
N ARG A 344 28.78 6.85 43.88
CA ARG A 344 28.84 7.14 42.43
C ARG A 344 28.77 5.86 41.62
N GLU A 345 29.56 4.84 41.97
CA GLU A 345 29.53 3.54 41.32
C GLU A 345 28.15 2.88 41.39
N SER A 346 27.52 2.93 42.58
CA SER A 346 26.17 2.43 42.77
C SER A 346 25.14 3.16 41.93
N THR A 347 25.24 4.50 41.85
CA THR A 347 24.33 5.29 41.00
C THR A 347 24.54 4.97 39.52
N VAL A 348 25.79 4.93 39.05
CA VAL A 348 26.15 4.56 37.68
C VAL A 348 25.60 3.17 37.34
N PHE A 349 25.81 2.19 38.20
CA PHE A 349 25.29 0.83 38.02
C PHE A 349 23.77 0.79 37.91
N ASN A 350 23.05 1.52 38.80
CA ASN A 350 21.59 1.58 38.78
C ASN A 350 21.05 2.16 37.45
N ILE A 351 21.66 3.26 36.97
CA ILE A 351 21.28 3.89 35.72
C ILE A 351 21.54 2.94 34.56
N GLN A 352 22.77 2.43 34.44
CA GLN A 352 23.17 1.56 33.34
C GLN A 352 22.31 0.30 33.25
N LYS A 353 22.10 -0.38 34.37
CA LYS A 353 21.28 -1.60 34.41
C LYS A 353 19.84 -1.33 33.96
N ASN A 354 19.21 -0.29 34.48
CA ASN A 354 17.80 -0.02 34.14
C ASN A 354 17.62 0.41 32.69
N ILE A 355 18.57 1.14 32.10
CA ILE A 355 18.53 1.50 30.68
C ILE A 355 18.77 0.26 29.81
N GLN A 356 19.78 -0.58 30.13
CA GLN A 356 20.07 -1.80 29.37
C GLN A 356 18.91 -2.79 29.33
N GLU A 357 18.08 -2.81 30.39
CA GLU A 357 16.89 -3.66 30.48
C GLU A 357 15.66 -3.09 29.70
N MET A 358 15.78 -1.91 29.08
CA MET A 358 14.67 -1.32 28.31
C MET A 358 14.55 -1.99 26.94
N PRO A 359 13.34 -2.36 26.49
CA PRO A 359 13.16 -3.03 25.19
C PRO A 359 13.69 -2.22 23.99
N VAL A 360 13.65 -0.88 24.09
CA VAL A 360 14.14 0.02 23.03
C VAL A 360 15.65 -0.08 22.82
N MET A 361 16.41 -0.60 23.77
CA MET A 361 17.85 -0.73 23.69
C MET A 361 18.29 -1.95 22.87
N GLY A 362 17.53 -3.03 22.85
CA GLY A 362 17.89 -4.27 22.16
C GLY A 362 19.31 -4.73 22.54
N ASP A 363 20.14 -5.05 21.54
CA ASP A 363 21.54 -5.45 21.70
C ASP A 363 22.52 -4.28 21.83
N THR A 364 22.02 -3.05 21.89
CA THR A 364 22.86 -1.85 21.95
C THR A 364 23.55 -1.74 23.32
N GLY A 365 24.86 -1.65 23.33
CA GLY A 365 25.64 -1.53 24.56
C GLY A 365 25.41 -0.17 25.26
N VAL A 366 25.20 -0.21 26.57
CA VAL A 366 25.03 1.01 27.40
C VAL A 366 26.16 1.08 28.40
N SER A 367 26.82 2.24 28.50
CA SER A 367 27.73 2.55 29.57
C SER A 367 27.38 3.91 30.15
N VAL A 368 27.58 4.07 31.45
CA VAL A 368 27.29 5.31 32.16
C VAL A 368 28.56 5.77 32.88
N SER A 369 28.89 7.04 32.75
CA SER A 369 30.03 7.62 33.44
C SER A 369 29.64 8.81 34.29
N TYR A 370 30.24 8.90 35.48
CA TYR A 370 30.08 10.08 36.35
C TYR A 370 30.96 11.22 35.84
N VAL A 371 30.37 12.40 35.67
CA VAL A 371 31.07 13.61 35.18
C VAL A 371 31.34 14.56 36.34
N SER A 372 30.32 14.90 37.10
CA SER A 372 30.40 15.80 38.26
C SER A 372 29.18 15.59 39.15
N ALA A 373 29.09 16.29 40.29
CA ALA A 373 27.96 16.13 41.22
C ALA A 373 26.62 16.29 40.50
N GLY A 374 25.81 15.23 40.54
CA GLY A 374 24.51 15.14 39.87
C GLY A 374 24.57 15.02 38.33
N VAL A 375 25.75 14.91 37.71
CA VAL A 375 25.89 14.87 36.25
C VAL A 375 26.52 13.56 35.79
N TYR A 376 25.84 12.90 34.83
CA TYR A 376 26.22 11.60 34.29
C TYR A 376 26.15 11.63 32.76
N ASP A 377 27.11 11.06 32.08
CA ASP A 377 27.03 10.81 30.64
C ASP A 377 26.54 9.37 30.41
N ILE A 378 25.42 9.26 29.70
CA ILE A 378 24.87 8.00 29.23
C ILE A 378 25.38 7.81 27.79
N ILE A 379 26.18 6.78 27.60
CA ILE A 379 26.84 6.47 26.34
C ILE A 379 26.23 5.20 25.80
N VAL A 380 25.59 5.31 24.66
CA VAL A 380 24.97 4.19 23.96
C VAL A 380 25.74 3.92 22.69
N GLY A 381 26.22 2.69 22.54
CA GLY A 381 27.17 2.41 21.48
C GLY A 381 27.30 0.94 21.14
N GLY A 382 28.38 0.63 20.44
CA GLY A 382 28.67 -0.69 19.89
C GLY A 382 28.48 -0.75 18.38
N GLU A 383 28.49 -1.95 17.79
CA GLU A 383 28.32 -2.12 16.34
C GLU A 383 26.95 -1.67 15.83
N SER A 384 25.94 -1.69 16.68
CA SER A 384 24.55 -1.27 16.42
C SER A 384 24.21 0.12 17.00
N ALA A 385 25.22 0.95 17.30
CA ALA A 385 25.00 2.31 17.79
C ALA A 385 24.08 3.07 16.82
N LYS A 386 23.02 3.71 17.35
CA LYS A 386 22.11 4.56 16.59
C LYS A 386 22.01 5.92 17.23
N ASP A 387 21.47 6.90 16.50
CA ASP A 387 21.14 8.21 17.01
C ASP A 387 19.77 8.14 17.70
N PHE A 388 19.76 8.11 19.03
CA PHE A 388 18.53 8.15 19.79
C PHE A 388 18.03 9.60 19.90
N GLU A 389 16.71 9.76 20.00
CA GLU A 389 16.13 11.04 20.34
C GLU A 389 16.62 11.53 21.73
N LEU A 390 16.49 12.82 21.99
CA LEU A 390 16.90 13.38 23.27
C LEU A 390 16.05 12.75 24.40
N TYR A 391 16.72 12.12 25.36
CA TYR A 391 16.03 11.51 26.49
C TYR A 391 15.31 12.55 27.34
N SER A 392 14.25 12.14 27.97
CA SER A 392 13.56 12.92 29.01
C SER A 392 13.47 12.12 30.31
N GLY A 393 13.17 12.79 31.41
CA GLY A 393 13.07 12.09 32.67
C GLY A 393 12.34 12.90 33.72
N PHE A 394 11.89 12.22 34.76
CA PHE A 394 11.18 12.83 35.89
C PHE A 394 11.43 12.13 37.21
N ALA A 395 11.41 12.91 38.27
CA ALA A 395 11.56 12.36 39.63
C ALA A 395 10.28 11.64 40.07
N THR A 396 10.43 10.42 40.57
CA THR A 396 9.32 9.60 41.08
C THR A 396 9.20 9.61 42.60
N SER A 397 10.22 10.13 43.30
CA SER A 397 10.17 10.36 44.74
C SER A 397 10.73 11.73 45.11
N GLY A 398 10.27 12.26 46.21
CA GLY A 398 10.74 13.53 46.79
C GLY A 398 9.83 14.72 46.49
N THR A 399 10.37 15.93 46.65
CA THR A 399 9.60 17.18 46.49
C THR A 399 9.61 17.69 45.05
N ALA A 400 8.67 18.55 44.67
CA ALA A 400 8.47 19.12 43.32
C ALA A 400 9.67 19.93 42.76
N SER A 401 10.73 20.11 43.51
CA SER A 401 11.94 20.83 43.10
C SER A 401 13.01 19.98 42.43
N LYS A 402 12.79 18.66 42.30
CA LYS A 402 13.74 17.72 41.69
C LYS A 402 13.51 17.65 40.20
N THR A 403 14.56 17.81 39.41
CA THR A 403 14.48 17.72 37.95
C THR A 403 15.51 16.76 37.40
N VAL A 404 15.13 16.04 36.34
CA VAL A 404 15.99 15.21 35.53
C VAL A 404 16.03 15.85 34.14
N GLY A 405 17.18 16.39 33.78
CA GLY A 405 17.37 17.07 32.48
C GLY A 405 18.38 16.33 31.62
N PHE A 406 18.21 16.41 30.32
CA PHE A 406 19.10 15.81 29.32
C PHE A 406 19.58 16.84 28.30
N VAL A 407 20.82 16.65 27.85
CA VAL A 407 21.44 17.41 26.75
C VAL A 407 22.23 16.41 25.90
N LYS A 408 21.90 16.31 24.63
CA LYS A 408 22.66 15.49 23.70
C LYS A 408 24.03 16.13 23.44
N THR A 409 25.11 15.39 23.68
CA THR A 409 26.49 15.84 23.50
C THR A 409 27.16 15.23 22.27
N ALA A 410 26.69 14.07 21.83
CA ALA A 410 27.07 13.46 20.56
C ALA A 410 25.90 12.65 20.00
N SER A 411 25.66 12.76 18.69
CA SER A 411 24.71 11.92 17.98
C SER A 411 25.33 10.59 17.59
N GLY A 412 24.65 9.51 17.86
CA GLY A 412 25.07 8.15 17.50
C GLY A 412 25.04 7.94 15.98
N SER A 413 25.94 7.11 15.49
CA SER A 413 25.94 6.64 14.10
C SER A 413 26.27 5.16 14.10
N PRO A 414 25.32 4.29 13.68
CA PRO A 414 25.56 2.85 13.64
C PRO A 414 26.58 2.51 12.56
N ARG A 415 27.35 1.46 12.80
CA ARG A 415 28.19 0.84 11.76
C ARG A 415 27.32 0.04 10.79
N LYS A 416 26.33 -0.65 11.32
CA LYS A 416 25.33 -1.37 10.53
C LYS A 416 24.06 -0.53 10.43
N GLU A 417 23.43 -0.59 9.28
CA GLU A 417 22.17 0.07 8.99
C GLU A 417 21.14 -0.96 8.55
N ASP A 418 19.87 -0.70 8.85
CA ASP A 418 18.79 -1.53 8.37
C ASP A 418 18.80 -1.63 6.85
N VAL A 419 18.57 -2.84 6.34
CA VAL A 419 18.60 -3.11 4.89
C VAL A 419 17.54 -2.35 4.13
N TRP A 420 16.44 -1.98 4.77
CA TRP A 420 15.43 -1.07 4.25
C TRP A 420 15.06 -0.02 5.30
N SER A 421 15.04 1.21 4.86
CA SER A 421 14.75 2.40 5.67
C SER A 421 14.49 3.59 4.75
N ALA A 422 14.13 4.74 5.31
CA ALA A 422 13.97 5.97 4.55
C ALA A 422 15.23 6.38 3.76
N THR A 423 16.43 6.04 4.27
CA THR A 423 17.72 6.33 3.61
C THR A 423 18.16 5.24 2.62
N ARG A 424 17.82 3.99 2.88
CA ARG A 424 18.24 2.82 2.07
C ARG A 424 17.19 2.38 1.05
N GLY A 425 16.00 2.97 1.09
CA GLY A 425 14.84 2.57 0.29
C GLY A 425 14.17 1.33 0.86
N TRP A 426 13.13 0.87 0.20
CA TRP A 426 12.21 -0.14 0.69
C TRP A 426 12.14 -1.35 -0.24
N PRO A 427 11.53 -2.46 0.20
CA PRO A 427 11.27 -3.61 -0.67
C PRO A 427 10.31 -3.25 -1.81
N LYS A 428 10.55 -3.83 -2.99
CA LYS A 428 9.77 -3.58 -4.19
C LYS A 428 8.61 -4.56 -4.37
N THR A 429 8.82 -5.83 -4.03
CA THR A 429 7.86 -6.92 -4.27
C THR A 429 7.84 -7.88 -3.09
N ALA A 430 6.71 -8.53 -2.89
CA ALA A 430 6.53 -9.54 -1.86
C ALA A 430 5.50 -10.59 -2.26
N CYS A 431 5.58 -11.76 -1.62
CA CYS A 431 4.55 -12.78 -1.64
C CYS A 431 4.52 -13.58 -0.35
N PHE A 432 3.39 -14.21 -0.05
CA PHE A 432 3.31 -15.20 1.02
C PHE A 432 3.67 -16.59 0.49
N TYR A 433 4.65 -17.23 1.12
CA TYR A 433 5.10 -18.56 0.73
C TYR A 433 5.54 -19.37 1.95
N GLU A 434 5.03 -20.59 2.10
CA GLU A 434 5.32 -21.51 3.22
C GLU A 434 5.26 -20.85 4.60
N SER A 435 4.15 -20.15 4.89
CA SER A 435 3.90 -19.43 6.15
C SER A 435 4.93 -18.33 6.46
N ARG A 436 5.59 -17.77 5.46
CA ARG A 436 6.51 -16.64 5.54
C ARG A 436 6.09 -15.52 4.60
N LEU A 437 6.37 -14.29 4.96
CA LEU A 437 6.37 -13.17 4.03
C LEU A 437 7.75 -13.11 3.37
N VAL A 438 7.77 -13.35 2.07
CA VAL A 438 8.98 -13.29 1.25
C VAL A 438 9.01 -11.96 0.53
N ILE A 439 10.11 -11.22 0.65
CA ILE A 439 10.29 -9.92 0.03
C ILE A 439 11.57 -9.87 -0.80
N GLY A 440 11.56 -9.06 -1.86
CA GLY A 440 12.70 -8.92 -2.75
C GLY A 440 12.81 -7.55 -3.40
N GLY A 441 13.90 -7.33 -4.13
CA GLY A 441 14.11 -6.08 -4.86
C GLY A 441 14.33 -4.86 -3.98
N THR A 442 14.83 -5.03 -2.76
CA THR A 442 15.17 -3.92 -1.86
C THR A 442 16.17 -3.00 -2.52
N LYS A 443 15.94 -1.70 -2.49
CA LYS A 443 16.77 -0.70 -3.20
C LYS A 443 18.25 -0.78 -2.85
N SER A 444 18.59 -1.09 -1.61
CA SER A 444 19.96 -1.26 -1.13
C SER A 444 20.58 -2.62 -1.44
N LYS A 445 19.77 -3.67 -1.58
CA LYS A 445 20.17 -5.07 -1.82
C LYS A 445 19.34 -5.69 -2.93
N ARG A 446 19.42 -5.14 -4.14
CA ARG A 446 18.55 -5.45 -5.29
C ARG A 446 18.51 -6.91 -5.72
N GLN A 447 19.55 -7.69 -5.42
CA GLN A 447 19.69 -9.11 -5.76
C GLN A 447 19.41 -10.03 -4.57
N SER A 448 18.90 -9.50 -3.47
CA SER A 448 18.69 -10.27 -2.24
C SER A 448 17.22 -10.53 -1.99
N LEU A 449 16.97 -11.72 -1.48
CA LEU A 449 15.68 -12.19 -1.02
C LEU A 449 15.73 -12.24 0.51
N PHE A 450 14.68 -11.79 1.14
CA PHE A 450 14.45 -11.90 2.57
C PHE A 450 13.15 -12.62 2.82
N ALA A 451 13.08 -13.46 3.84
CA ALA A 451 11.83 -14.03 4.29
C ALA A 451 11.70 -13.89 5.80
N SER A 452 10.49 -13.64 6.26
CA SER A 452 10.18 -13.53 7.67
C SER A 452 10.34 -14.85 8.41
N LYS A 453 10.31 -14.82 9.74
CA LYS A 453 10.16 -16.02 10.58
C LYS A 453 8.88 -16.76 10.21
N THR A 454 8.88 -18.09 10.39
CA THR A 454 7.72 -18.93 10.12
C THR A 454 6.54 -18.53 11.01
N GLY A 455 5.41 -18.18 10.40
CA GLY A 455 4.19 -17.78 11.11
C GLY A 455 4.21 -16.37 11.71
N SER A 456 5.33 -15.63 11.57
CA SER A 456 5.49 -14.25 12.05
C SER A 456 5.87 -13.35 10.88
N PHE A 457 4.88 -12.93 10.10
CA PHE A 457 5.08 -12.27 8.79
C PHE A 457 5.84 -10.94 8.82
N PHE A 458 5.94 -10.30 9.98
CA PHE A 458 6.62 -9.01 10.12
C PHE A 458 7.95 -9.08 10.86
N ASP A 459 8.37 -10.26 11.33
CA ASP A 459 9.62 -10.48 12.03
C ASP A 459 10.69 -11.08 11.10
N PHE A 460 11.77 -10.33 10.88
CA PHE A 460 12.88 -10.68 9.96
C PHE A 460 14.18 -11.00 10.70
N ASP A 461 14.08 -11.50 11.93
CA ASP A 461 15.23 -11.95 12.70
C ASP A 461 15.95 -13.11 12.00
N ILE A 462 17.27 -12.96 11.76
CA ILE A 462 18.13 -13.91 11.05
C ILE A 462 19.30 -14.42 11.91
N ASP A 463 19.36 -14.04 13.19
CA ASP A 463 20.61 -14.14 13.97
C ASP A 463 20.90 -15.54 14.50
N ASP A 464 19.92 -16.32 14.90
CA ASP A 464 20.12 -17.64 15.52
C ASP A 464 20.36 -18.78 14.49
N GLY A 465 19.83 -18.63 13.27
CA GLY A 465 20.00 -19.59 12.17
C GLY A 465 19.18 -20.87 12.32
N ASP A 466 18.19 -20.88 13.20
CA ASP A 466 17.24 -22.00 13.36
C ASP A 466 16.31 -22.12 12.15
N ASP A 467 15.71 -23.28 11.93
CA ASP A 467 14.91 -23.55 10.74
C ASP A 467 13.65 -22.68 10.61
N ASP A 468 13.13 -22.12 11.69
CA ASP A 468 11.98 -21.21 11.74
C ASP A 468 12.35 -19.72 11.71
N GLU A 469 13.64 -19.39 11.83
CA GLU A 469 14.15 -18.02 11.75
C GLU A 469 14.01 -17.39 10.35
N GLY A 470 14.22 -16.07 10.30
CA GLY A 470 14.20 -15.30 9.05
C GLY A 470 15.28 -15.77 8.06
N ILE A 471 15.05 -15.55 6.79
CA ILE A 471 15.95 -15.99 5.71
C ILE A 471 16.52 -14.77 5.01
N PHE A 472 17.84 -14.80 4.78
CA PHE A 472 18.55 -13.91 3.88
C PHE A 472 19.30 -14.73 2.84
N ALA A 473 19.01 -14.48 1.55
CA ALA A 473 19.69 -15.15 0.45
C ALA A 473 19.98 -14.16 -0.69
N THR A 474 21.16 -14.22 -1.26
CA THR A 474 21.59 -13.34 -2.36
C THR A 474 21.83 -14.14 -3.64
N ILE A 475 21.30 -13.65 -4.75
CA ILE A 475 21.56 -14.23 -6.07
C ILE A 475 23.02 -14.03 -6.44
N SER A 476 23.77 -15.14 -6.53
CA SER A 476 25.15 -15.13 -6.98
C SER A 476 25.21 -15.38 -8.48
N SER A 477 25.44 -14.33 -9.26
CA SER A 477 25.52 -14.44 -10.71
C SER A 477 26.51 -13.43 -11.31
N ARG A 478 26.95 -13.70 -12.57
CA ARG A 478 27.88 -12.81 -13.28
C ARG A 478 27.24 -11.52 -13.80
N LYS A 479 25.91 -11.45 -13.81
CA LYS A 479 25.13 -10.31 -14.29
C LYS A 479 24.39 -9.71 -13.11
N LEU A 480 24.10 -8.43 -13.19
CA LEU A 480 23.14 -7.80 -12.30
C LEU A 480 21.76 -8.43 -12.55
N ASN A 481 21.19 -9.02 -11.51
CA ASN A 481 19.87 -9.63 -11.51
C ASN A 481 19.03 -8.96 -10.41
N GLU A 482 18.60 -7.76 -10.68
CA GLU A 482 17.65 -7.05 -9.81
C GLU A 482 16.35 -7.84 -9.76
N ILE A 483 15.87 -8.17 -8.56
CA ILE A 483 14.59 -8.84 -8.37
C ILE A 483 13.48 -7.86 -8.74
N VAL A 484 12.66 -8.28 -9.69
CA VAL A 484 11.53 -7.49 -10.21
C VAL A 484 10.23 -7.97 -9.61
N ASP A 485 10.13 -9.31 -9.44
CA ASP A 485 8.95 -9.93 -8.87
C ASP A 485 9.29 -11.27 -8.20
N VAL A 486 8.49 -11.63 -7.19
CA VAL A 486 8.52 -12.93 -6.51
C VAL A 486 7.13 -13.54 -6.54
N PHE A 487 7.04 -14.83 -6.90
CA PHE A 487 5.77 -15.47 -7.12
C PHE A 487 5.67 -16.84 -6.40
N PRO A 488 4.57 -17.08 -5.63
CA PRO A 488 4.39 -18.29 -4.85
C PRO A 488 3.77 -19.43 -5.67
N GLY A 489 4.45 -19.88 -6.72
CA GLY A 489 3.98 -20.99 -7.55
C GLY A 489 4.20 -22.35 -6.90
N ARG A 490 4.34 -23.40 -7.73
CA ARG A 490 4.72 -24.74 -7.25
C ARG A 490 5.97 -24.72 -6.37
N THR A 491 6.92 -23.88 -6.71
CA THR A 491 8.08 -23.48 -5.93
C THR A 491 8.12 -21.97 -5.87
N LEU A 492 8.91 -21.40 -4.97
CA LEU A 492 9.10 -19.96 -4.98
C LEU A 492 9.86 -19.56 -6.26
N GLN A 493 9.22 -18.77 -7.11
CA GLN A 493 9.76 -18.27 -8.37
C GLN A 493 10.26 -16.84 -8.16
N ILE A 494 11.40 -16.52 -8.77
CA ILE A 494 12.03 -15.21 -8.64
C ILE A 494 12.34 -14.69 -10.05
N PHE A 495 11.67 -13.62 -10.42
CA PHE A 495 11.87 -12.96 -11.72
C PHE A 495 12.81 -11.77 -11.53
N THR A 496 13.86 -11.73 -12.34
CA THR A 496 14.85 -10.66 -12.26
C THR A 496 15.04 -9.96 -13.61
N SER A 497 15.69 -8.82 -13.59
CA SER A 497 16.01 -8.06 -14.80
C SER A 497 16.90 -8.80 -15.80
N GLY A 498 17.57 -9.89 -15.40
CA GLY A 498 18.54 -10.61 -16.24
C GLY A 498 18.27 -12.10 -16.44
N ALA A 499 17.49 -12.73 -15.56
CA ALA A 499 17.25 -14.17 -15.56
C ALA A 499 16.05 -14.53 -14.66
N GLU A 500 15.58 -15.75 -14.75
CA GLU A 500 14.55 -16.34 -13.88
C GLU A 500 15.18 -17.42 -13.00
N PHE A 501 14.79 -17.41 -11.73
CA PHE A 501 15.29 -18.33 -10.71
C PHE A 501 14.13 -19.04 -10.00
N ALA A 502 14.45 -20.14 -9.32
CA ALA A 502 13.51 -20.81 -8.44
C ALA A 502 14.22 -21.32 -7.18
N VAL A 503 13.49 -21.33 -6.07
CA VAL A 503 13.89 -22.03 -4.86
C VAL A 503 13.12 -23.36 -4.83
N THR A 504 13.80 -24.45 -5.17
CA THR A 504 13.15 -25.75 -5.40
C THR A 504 13.08 -26.63 -4.14
N VAL A 505 13.87 -26.30 -3.13
CA VAL A 505 13.90 -27.02 -1.85
C VAL A 505 12.69 -26.65 -1.01
N LYS A 506 12.08 -27.63 -0.35
CA LYS A 506 10.95 -27.49 0.58
C LYS A 506 11.17 -28.34 1.83
N PRO A 507 10.88 -27.83 3.03
CA PRO A 507 10.55 -26.42 3.34
C PRO A 507 11.77 -25.52 3.12
N ILE A 508 11.50 -24.22 2.89
CA ILE A 508 12.58 -23.22 2.85
C ILE A 508 12.98 -22.85 4.28
N THR A 509 14.28 -23.00 4.56
CA THR A 509 14.88 -22.65 5.86
C THR A 509 16.15 -21.86 5.65
N PRO A 510 16.70 -21.17 6.66
CA PRO A 510 17.99 -20.47 6.53
C PRO A 510 19.11 -21.37 6.03
N SER A 511 19.12 -22.65 6.43
CA SER A 511 20.15 -23.64 6.07
C SER A 511 19.95 -24.28 4.69
N THR A 512 18.71 -24.33 4.16
CA THR A 512 18.38 -25.06 2.93
C THR A 512 18.09 -24.17 1.74
N VAL A 513 17.85 -22.88 1.94
CA VAL A 513 17.50 -21.95 0.86
C VAL A 513 18.58 -21.92 -0.21
N ALA A 514 18.21 -22.25 -1.44
CA ALA A 514 19.11 -22.23 -2.60
C ALA A 514 18.36 -21.62 -3.80
N ILE A 515 18.81 -20.45 -4.21
CA ILE A 515 18.27 -19.76 -5.39
C ILE A 515 18.98 -20.29 -6.63
N THR A 516 18.30 -21.11 -7.41
CA THR A 516 18.87 -21.77 -8.59
C THR A 516 18.44 -21.11 -9.89
N PRO A 517 19.37 -20.78 -10.80
CA PRO A 517 19.00 -20.22 -12.10
C PRO A 517 18.27 -21.27 -12.93
N GLN A 518 17.20 -20.84 -13.60
CA GLN A 518 16.39 -21.68 -14.48
C GLN A 518 16.54 -21.25 -15.94
N THR A 519 16.29 -19.98 -16.22
CA THR A 519 16.36 -19.42 -17.58
C THR A 519 17.06 -18.06 -17.57
N SER A 520 17.39 -17.48 -18.74
CA SER A 520 18.23 -16.29 -18.84
C SER A 520 17.63 -15.17 -19.69
N HIS A 521 16.32 -15.04 -19.70
CA HIS A 521 15.61 -14.03 -20.49
C HIS A 521 15.54 -12.68 -19.78
N GLY A 522 15.23 -12.69 -18.50
CA GLY A 522 14.93 -11.51 -17.68
C GLY A 522 13.51 -11.02 -17.86
N ALA A 523 12.93 -10.50 -16.80
CA ALA A 523 11.59 -9.95 -16.76
C ALA A 523 11.59 -8.41 -16.79
N SER A 524 10.54 -7.83 -17.36
CA SER A 524 10.23 -6.40 -17.24
C SER A 524 9.58 -6.12 -15.87
N ASN A 525 9.49 -4.83 -15.50
CA ASN A 525 8.85 -4.40 -14.25
C ASN A 525 7.31 -4.47 -14.34
N ILE A 526 6.79 -5.67 -14.64
CA ILE A 526 5.35 -5.95 -14.72
C ILE A 526 5.09 -7.19 -13.88
N GLU A 527 4.01 -7.16 -13.16
CA GLU A 527 3.54 -8.24 -12.32
C GLU A 527 3.23 -9.50 -13.13
N VAL A 528 3.70 -10.64 -12.66
CA VAL A 528 3.49 -11.91 -13.35
C VAL A 528 2.09 -12.45 -13.09
N GLN A 529 1.58 -13.30 -14.00
CA GLN A 529 0.25 -13.89 -13.89
C GLN A 529 0.33 -15.41 -14.04
N GLU A 530 -0.39 -16.15 -13.21
CA GLU A 530 -0.46 -17.62 -13.34
C GLU A 530 -1.69 -18.06 -14.13
N VAL A 531 -1.47 -18.92 -15.11
CA VAL A 531 -2.54 -19.57 -15.87
C VAL A 531 -2.19 -21.02 -16.16
N ASP A 532 -3.13 -21.93 -15.91
CA ASP A 532 -3.00 -23.38 -16.21
C ASP A 532 -1.68 -24.00 -15.68
N GLY A 533 -1.20 -23.56 -14.49
CA GLY A 533 0.01 -24.04 -13.84
C GLY A 533 1.32 -23.56 -14.50
N SER A 534 1.26 -22.52 -15.31
CA SER A 534 2.42 -21.78 -15.79
C SER A 534 2.35 -20.33 -15.39
N THR A 535 3.48 -19.72 -15.11
CA THR A 535 3.58 -18.28 -14.79
C THR A 535 3.94 -17.52 -16.06
N LEU A 536 3.10 -16.55 -16.42
CA LEU A 536 3.30 -15.70 -17.59
C LEU A 536 3.98 -14.41 -17.18
N PHE A 537 5.03 -14.02 -17.92
CA PHE A 537 5.77 -12.79 -17.69
C PHE A 537 6.16 -12.11 -18.99
N ILE A 538 6.33 -10.79 -18.94
CA ILE A 538 6.87 -10.03 -20.07
C ILE A 538 8.40 -10.01 -19.96
N ASP A 539 9.08 -10.34 -21.05
CA ASP A 539 10.54 -10.30 -21.07
C ASP A 539 11.08 -8.86 -20.86
N ARG A 540 12.34 -8.75 -20.45
CA ARG A 540 12.98 -7.45 -20.17
C ARG A 540 12.93 -6.42 -21.30
N ASN A 541 12.71 -6.87 -22.55
CA ASN A 541 12.63 -5.98 -23.71
C ASN A 541 11.20 -5.42 -23.92
N GLY A 542 10.21 -5.92 -23.16
CA GLY A 542 8.81 -5.50 -23.29
C GLY A 542 8.15 -5.89 -24.62
N LYS A 543 8.62 -6.94 -25.29
CA LYS A 543 8.15 -7.33 -26.62
C LYS A 543 7.70 -8.77 -26.74
N THR A 544 7.89 -9.56 -25.71
CA THR A 544 7.60 -10.99 -25.73
C THR A 544 6.90 -11.39 -24.44
N LEU A 545 5.79 -12.06 -24.56
CA LEU A 545 5.15 -12.78 -23.45
C LEU A 545 5.72 -14.19 -23.40
N ARG A 546 6.25 -14.56 -22.25
CA ARG A 546 6.81 -15.89 -22.01
C ARG A 546 6.02 -16.63 -20.95
N ASP A 547 5.99 -17.96 -21.05
CA ASP A 547 5.59 -18.81 -19.94
C ASP A 547 6.82 -19.32 -19.17
N PHE A 548 6.65 -19.54 -17.89
CA PHE A 548 7.62 -20.17 -17.01
C PHE A 548 6.96 -21.37 -16.37
N ILE A 549 7.34 -22.57 -16.83
CA ILE A 549 6.67 -23.80 -16.50
C ILE A 549 7.68 -24.87 -16.09
N TYR A 550 7.34 -25.65 -15.07
CA TYR A 550 8.15 -26.80 -14.66
C TYR A 550 8.02 -27.95 -15.66
N SER A 551 9.17 -28.40 -16.15
CA SER A 551 9.30 -29.58 -17.03
C SER A 551 9.84 -30.76 -16.22
N PHE A 552 9.02 -31.78 -16.06
CA PHE A 552 9.44 -33.01 -15.35
C PHE A 552 10.60 -33.71 -16.04
N ASN A 553 10.66 -33.68 -17.38
CA ASN A 553 11.73 -34.34 -18.13
C ASN A 553 13.09 -33.68 -17.96
N GLU A 554 13.10 -32.37 -17.71
CA GLU A 554 14.34 -31.60 -17.54
C GLU A 554 14.66 -31.36 -16.07
N ASP A 555 13.73 -31.71 -15.17
CA ASP A 555 13.77 -31.39 -13.74
C ASP A 555 14.10 -29.90 -13.47
N ALA A 556 13.56 -29.04 -14.32
CA ALA A 556 13.82 -27.60 -14.30
C ALA A 556 12.61 -26.83 -14.83
N TYR A 557 12.58 -25.53 -14.53
CA TYR A 557 11.64 -24.63 -15.21
C TYR A 557 12.19 -24.27 -16.60
N THR A 558 11.29 -24.25 -17.55
CA THR A 558 11.56 -23.86 -18.94
C THR A 558 10.68 -22.70 -19.35
N THR A 559 11.09 -21.97 -20.38
CA THR A 559 10.31 -20.85 -20.94
C THR A 559 10.06 -21.06 -22.41
N GLN A 560 8.88 -20.69 -22.87
CA GLN A 560 8.52 -20.61 -24.28
C GLN A 560 7.97 -19.22 -24.60
N ASP A 561 8.21 -18.77 -25.84
CA ASP A 561 7.60 -17.55 -26.35
C ASP A 561 6.15 -17.83 -26.75
N LYS A 562 5.20 -17.30 -26.00
CA LYS A 562 3.76 -17.41 -26.28
C LYS A 562 3.28 -16.43 -27.33
N SER A 563 4.05 -15.37 -27.59
CA SER A 563 3.67 -14.27 -28.49
C SER A 563 4.21 -14.41 -29.90
N VAL A 564 4.94 -15.47 -30.24
CA VAL A 564 5.61 -15.64 -31.55
C VAL A 564 4.67 -15.47 -32.73
N LEU A 565 3.42 -15.96 -32.63
CA LEU A 565 2.43 -15.87 -33.69
C LEU A 565 1.86 -14.45 -33.88
N ALA A 566 1.88 -13.62 -32.86
CA ALA A 566 1.30 -12.28 -32.82
C ALA A 566 2.23 -11.25 -32.19
N SER A 567 3.52 -11.34 -32.45
CA SER A 567 4.57 -10.52 -31.83
C SER A 567 4.38 -9.01 -32.01
N ASN A 568 3.67 -8.60 -33.06
CA ASN A 568 3.33 -7.20 -33.33
C ASN A 568 2.27 -6.61 -32.37
N LEU A 569 1.59 -7.45 -31.58
CA LEU A 569 0.57 -7.00 -30.63
C LEU A 569 1.14 -6.73 -29.23
N ILE A 570 2.38 -7.12 -28.95
CA ILE A 570 3.08 -6.85 -27.69
C ILE A 570 3.95 -5.60 -27.87
N LYS A 571 3.55 -4.50 -27.20
CA LYS A 571 4.13 -3.16 -27.44
C LYS A 571 4.48 -2.46 -26.14
N GLN A 572 5.53 -2.91 -25.46
CA GLN A 572 5.96 -2.36 -24.18
C GLN A 572 4.78 -2.35 -23.17
N PRO A 573 4.26 -3.51 -22.78
CA PRO A 573 3.12 -3.56 -21.85
C PRO A 573 3.38 -2.79 -20.57
N VAL A 574 2.31 -2.27 -19.98
CA VAL A 574 2.30 -1.57 -18.69
C VAL A 574 1.56 -2.35 -17.61
N GLY A 575 0.81 -3.38 -17.98
CA GLY A 575 0.09 -4.24 -17.04
C GLY A 575 -0.44 -5.52 -17.70
N LEU A 576 -0.64 -6.52 -16.87
CA LEU A 576 -1.29 -7.80 -17.19
C LEU A 576 -2.47 -7.99 -16.24
N ALA A 577 -3.58 -8.51 -16.75
CA ALA A 577 -4.71 -8.93 -15.93
C ALA A 577 -5.30 -10.22 -16.52
N LEU A 578 -5.53 -11.22 -15.69
CA LEU A 578 -6.03 -12.52 -16.11
C LEU A 578 -7.49 -12.71 -15.67
N LEU A 579 -8.37 -12.88 -16.63
CA LEU A 579 -9.74 -13.32 -16.40
C LEU A 579 -9.87 -14.80 -16.75
N THR A 580 -10.14 -15.61 -15.74
CA THR A 580 -10.30 -17.05 -15.92
C THR A 580 -11.69 -17.36 -16.48
N GLY A 581 -11.76 -18.25 -17.46
CA GLY A 581 -13.04 -18.68 -18.04
C GLY A 581 -13.87 -19.45 -17.01
N THR A 582 -15.07 -18.96 -16.74
CA THR A 582 -15.99 -19.55 -15.76
C THR A 582 -16.99 -20.54 -16.40
N GLN A 583 -17.09 -20.54 -17.74
CA GLN A 583 -18.01 -21.38 -18.50
C GLN A 583 -17.27 -22.22 -19.54
N SER A 584 -17.86 -23.35 -19.93
CA SER A 584 -17.27 -24.24 -20.95
C SER A 584 -17.15 -23.60 -22.34
N GLU A 585 -17.76 -22.45 -22.55
CA GLU A 585 -17.71 -21.66 -23.79
C GLU A 585 -16.63 -20.59 -23.76
N ASP A 586 -15.94 -20.41 -22.64
CA ASP A 586 -14.94 -19.39 -22.45
C ASP A 586 -13.54 -20.01 -22.33
N SER A 587 -12.55 -19.35 -22.90
CA SER A 587 -11.13 -19.57 -22.63
C SER A 587 -10.68 -18.64 -21.48
N ASN A 588 -9.47 -18.81 -21.00
CA ASN A 588 -8.85 -17.79 -20.16
C ASN A 588 -8.46 -16.60 -21.04
N TRP A 589 -8.68 -15.38 -20.54
CA TRP A 589 -8.33 -14.15 -21.23
C TRP A 589 -7.27 -13.39 -20.44
N LEU A 590 -6.06 -13.36 -20.98
CA LEU A 590 -5.03 -12.47 -20.45
C LEU A 590 -5.06 -11.14 -21.22
N PHE A 591 -5.41 -10.08 -20.52
CA PHE A 591 -5.35 -8.72 -21.02
C PHE A 591 -3.93 -8.17 -20.86
N ILE A 592 -3.33 -7.79 -21.98
CA ILE A 592 -1.99 -7.22 -22.04
C ILE A 592 -2.15 -5.76 -22.43
N ILE A 593 -2.07 -4.87 -21.47
CA ILE A 593 -2.25 -3.44 -21.67
C ILE A 593 -0.93 -2.85 -22.14
N ASN A 594 -0.92 -2.27 -23.33
CA ASN A 594 0.27 -1.73 -23.96
C ASN A 594 0.47 -0.23 -23.65
N SER A 595 1.71 0.23 -23.68
CA SER A 595 2.05 1.65 -23.47
C SER A 595 1.49 2.59 -24.55
N ASP A 596 1.12 2.07 -25.74
CA ASP A 596 0.48 2.84 -26.80
C ASP A 596 -1.03 3.08 -26.55
N GLY A 597 -1.56 2.58 -25.44
CA GLY A 597 -2.97 2.73 -25.05
C GLY A 597 -3.92 1.70 -25.67
N GLY A 598 -3.42 0.78 -26.49
CA GLY A 598 -4.14 -0.39 -26.95
C GLY A 598 -3.94 -1.58 -26.00
N ALA A 599 -4.68 -2.66 -26.21
CA ALA A 599 -4.41 -3.92 -25.53
C ALA A 599 -4.40 -5.10 -26.51
N ALA A 600 -3.62 -6.13 -26.18
CA ALA A 600 -3.76 -7.45 -26.76
C ALA A 600 -4.50 -8.36 -25.77
N ILE A 601 -5.39 -9.19 -26.28
CA ILE A 601 -6.06 -10.23 -25.50
C ILE A 601 -5.51 -11.57 -25.95
N LEU A 602 -4.77 -12.24 -25.07
CA LEU A 602 -4.41 -13.64 -25.27
C LEU A 602 -5.55 -14.52 -24.78
N ASN A 603 -6.12 -15.27 -25.69
CA ASN A 603 -7.09 -16.31 -25.39
C ASN A 603 -6.30 -17.61 -25.25
N THR A 604 -6.30 -18.21 -24.07
CA THR A 604 -5.54 -19.42 -23.80
C THR A 604 -6.39 -20.49 -23.12
N LEU A 605 -6.26 -21.72 -23.61
CA LEU A 605 -6.84 -22.89 -22.98
C LEU A 605 -5.95 -24.09 -23.31
N ARG A 606 -5.10 -24.46 -22.37
CA ARG A 606 -4.06 -25.45 -22.57
C ARG A 606 -4.59 -26.82 -22.95
N SER A 607 -5.73 -27.21 -22.37
CA SER A 607 -6.37 -28.52 -22.67
C SER A 607 -6.80 -28.69 -24.13
N GLN A 608 -6.86 -27.57 -24.89
CA GLN A 608 -7.29 -27.55 -26.28
C GLN A 608 -6.28 -26.89 -27.22
N ASP A 609 -5.05 -26.66 -26.76
CA ASP A 609 -3.97 -26.01 -27.52
C ASP A 609 -4.35 -24.63 -28.07
N ILE A 610 -5.26 -23.92 -27.40
CA ILE A 610 -5.64 -22.57 -27.79
C ILE A 610 -4.57 -21.60 -27.28
N ASN A 611 -4.00 -20.83 -28.19
CA ASN A 611 -3.05 -19.77 -27.90
C ASN A 611 -3.18 -18.68 -28.98
N GLY A 612 -4.26 -17.93 -28.93
CA GLY A 612 -4.60 -16.98 -29.97
C GLY A 612 -4.77 -15.56 -29.45
N TYR A 613 -4.27 -14.61 -30.22
CA TYR A 613 -4.29 -13.20 -29.86
C TYR A 613 -5.35 -12.44 -30.65
N THR A 614 -5.97 -11.48 -29.98
CA THR A 614 -6.82 -10.48 -30.61
C THR A 614 -6.42 -9.09 -30.15
N GLU A 615 -6.62 -8.07 -31.00
CA GLU A 615 -6.36 -6.69 -30.67
C GLU A 615 -7.61 -6.02 -30.09
N TRP A 616 -7.47 -5.36 -28.94
CA TRP A 616 -8.50 -4.49 -28.42
C TRP A 616 -8.15 -3.03 -28.66
N THR A 617 -9.06 -2.33 -29.31
CA THR A 617 -8.97 -0.88 -29.51
C THR A 617 -10.26 -0.22 -29.07
N THR A 618 -10.14 0.96 -28.53
CA THR A 618 -11.25 1.82 -28.08
C THR A 618 -10.97 3.25 -28.53
N SER A 619 -11.96 4.14 -28.43
CA SER A 619 -11.77 5.58 -28.61
C SER A 619 -11.23 6.21 -27.33
N GLY A 620 -10.08 5.74 -26.87
CA GLY A 620 -9.41 6.14 -25.64
C GLY A 620 -8.05 5.45 -25.56
N SER A 621 -7.43 5.50 -24.38
CA SER A 621 -6.13 4.92 -24.08
C SER A 621 -6.21 4.10 -22.79
N LEU A 622 -6.06 2.80 -22.91
CA LEU A 622 -6.06 1.87 -21.78
C LEU A 622 -4.76 2.05 -20.97
N LYS A 623 -4.83 2.15 -19.65
CA LYS A 623 -3.67 2.47 -18.79
C LYS A 623 -3.41 1.45 -17.68
N SER A 624 -4.43 0.91 -17.06
CA SER A 624 -4.34 -0.05 -15.97
C SER A 624 -5.53 -0.98 -16.04
N GLY A 625 -5.43 -2.17 -15.47
CA GLY A 625 -6.55 -3.10 -15.39
C GLY A 625 -6.29 -4.18 -14.37
N THR A 626 -7.35 -4.64 -13.74
CA THR A 626 -7.37 -5.75 -12.79
C THR A 626 -8.64 -6.56 -12.93
N VAL A 627 -8.64 -7.76 -12.39
CA VAL A 627 -9.82 -8.63 -12.32
C VAL A 627 -10.25 -8.72 -10.87
N VAL A 628 -11.51 -8.42 -10.59
CA VAL A 628 -12.13 -8.52 -9.28
C VAL A 628 -13.43 -9.29 -9.43
N ASP A 629 -13.65 -10.33 -8.63
CA ASP A 629 -14.89 -11.14 -8.64
C ASP A 629 -15.25 -11.64 -10.05
N ASP A 630 -14.28 -12.25 -10.75
CA ASP A 630 -14.44 -12.72 -12.14
C ASP A 630 -14.89 -11.65 -13.15
N GLU A 631 -14.72 -10.38 -12.84
CA GLU A 631 -15.01 -9.25 -13.72
C GLU A 631 -13.75 -8.43 -13.99
N PHE A 632 -13.52 -8.06 -15.25
CA PHE A 632 -12.37 -7.24 -15.62
C PHE A 632 -12.71 -5.75 -15.56
N TYR A 633 -11.95 -5.02 -14.78
CA TYR A 633 -11.99 -3.56 -14.66
C TYR A 633 -10.77 -2.94 -15.33
N VAL A 634 -11.00 -1.84 -16.04
CA VAL A 634 -9.95 -1.17 -16.80
C VAL A 634 -10.04 0.34 -16.66
N LEU A 635 -8.89 0.98 -16.50
CA LEU A 635 -8.74 2.42 -16.59
C LEU A 635 -8.57 2.82 -18.06
N ASN A 636 -9.43 3.71 -18.52
CA ASN A 636 -9.43 4.20 -19.88
C ASN A 636 -9.43 5.73 -19.92
N GLU A 637 -8.35 6.33 -20.41
CA GLU A 637 -8.30 7.77 -20.66
C GLU A 637 -9.04 8.11 -21.94
N ARG A 638 -9.97 9.05 -21.87
CA ARG A 638 -10.80 9.50 -23.00
C ARG A 638 -10.75 11.01 -23.15
N GLU A 639 -10.90 11.48 -24.39
CA GLU A 639 -11.12 12.89 -24.71
C GLU A 639 -12.63 13.17 -24.71
N ILE A 640 -13.11 13.94 -23.73
CA ILE A 640 -14.50 14.38 -23.63
C ILE A 640 -14.53 15.90 -23.62
N ASP A 641 -15.22 16.49 -24.57
CA ASP A 641 -15.35 17.95 -24.74
C ASP A 641 -13.98 18.70 -24.70
N GLY A 642 -12.93 18.09 -25.27
CA GLY A 642 -11.59 18.66 -25.31
C GLY A 642 -10.79 18.55 -24.02
N SER A 643 -11.28 17.78 -23.05
CA SER A 643 -10.58 17.47 -21.80
C SER A 643 -10.27 15.97 -21.72
N THR A 644 -9.08 15.63 -21.26
CA THR A 644 -8.72 14.24 -20.96
C THR A 644 -9.35 13.84 -19.63
N VAL A 645 -10.11 12.75 -19.63
CA VAL A 645 -10.75 12.16 -18.44
C VAL A 645 -10.35 10.70 -18.29
N SER A 646 -10.16 10.25 -17.07
CA SER A 646 -9.80 8.87 -16.76
C SER A 646 -11.03 8.15 -16.20
N TYR A 647 -11.59 7.24 -16.96
CA TYR A 647 -12.76 6.46 -16.59
C TYR A 647 -12.37 5.05 -16.15
N ILE A 648 -12.99 4.60 -15.06
CA ILE A 648 -13.00 3.20 -14.65
C ILE A 648 -14.16 2.53 -15.36
N GLU A 649 -13.86 1.51 -16.14
CA GLU A 649 -14.84 0.80 -16.94
C GLU A 649 -14.78 -0.70 -16.63
N ARG A 650 -15.94 -1.35 -16.55
CA ARG A 650 -16.07 -2.79 -16.36
C ARG A 650 -16.38 -3.47 -17.69
N TRP A 651 -15.69 -4.52 -18.04
CA TRP A 651 -15.96 -5.32 -19.22
C TRP A 651 -17.20 -6.20 -19.01
N ASP A 652 -18.22 -6.01 -19.84
CA ASP A 652 -19.49 -6.71 -19.70
C ASP A 652 -20.12 -6.99 -21.07
N PHE A 653 -20.43 -8.26 -21.35
CA PHE A 653 -21.01 -8.72 -22.61
C PHE A 653 -22.45 -8.22 -22.83
N SER A 654 -23.12 -7.72 -21.82
CA SER A 654 -24.45 -7.10 -21.98
C SER A 654 -24.40 -5.74 -22.69
N TYR A 655 -23.21 -5.13 -22.76
CA TYR A 655 -22.99 -3.84 -23.45
C TYR A 655 -22.36 -4.05 -24.82
N LEU A 656 -22.83 -3.24 -25.79
CA LEU A 656 -22.34 -3.29 -27.17
C LEU A 656 -21.36 -2.18 -27.51
N MET A 657 -21.23 -1.19 -26.64
CA MET A 657 -20.35 -0.03 -26.79
C MET A 657 -19.48 0.13 -25.55
N ASP A 658 -18.42 0.90 -25.67
CA ASP A 658 -17.56 1.22 -24.56
C ASP A 658 -18.10 2.41 -23.78
N SER A 659 -17.79 2.46 -22.46
CA SER A 659 -18.22 3.50 -21.53
C SER A 659 -19.74 3.68 -21.48
N SER A 660 -20.48 2.59 -21.49
CA SER A 660 -21.93 2.58 -21.52
C SER A 660 -22.51 2.80 -20.11
N ILE A 661 -23.61 3.54 -20.05
CA ILE A 661 -24.40 3.75 -18.83
C ILE A 661 -25.79 3.14 -19.03
N LYS A 662 -26.25 2.34 -18.07
CA LYS A 662 -27.62 1.82 -18.07
C LYS A 662 -28.56 2.85 -17.49
N VAL A 663 -29.37 3.47 -18.33
CA VAL A 663 -30.43 4.37 -17.90
C VAL A 663 -31.73 3.57 -17.76
N SER A 664 -32.24 3.45 -16.54
CA SER A 664 -33.60 2.93 -16.31
C SER A 664 -34.61 4.08 -16.52
N PRO A 665 -35.51 4.02 -17.52
CA PRO A 665 -36.49 5.06 -17.68
C PRO A 665 -37.42 5.08 -16.45
N THR A 666 -37.48 6.20 -15.76
CA THR A 666 -38.48 6.41 -14.72
C THR A 666 -39.85 6.41 -15.41
N PRO A 667 -40.83 5.54 -15.03
CA PRO A 667 -42.14 5.60 -15.63
C PRO A 667 -42.76 6.96 -15.34
N THR A 668 -42.93 7.75 -16.37
CA THR A 668 -43.75 8.97 -16.24
C THR A 668 -45.18 8.51 -15.96
N GLN A 669 -45.65 8.67 -14.74
CA GLN A 669 -47.09 8.53 -14.47
C GLN A 669 -47.82 9.63 -15.26
N THR A 670 -48.52 9.21 -16.29
CA THR A 670 -49.56 10.04 -16.96
C THR A 670 -50.82 10.10 -16.12
#